data_fed29070c8dc2636612f5d25587c2a89
#
_entry.id   fed29070c8dc2636612f5d25587c2a89
#
_cell.length_a   1.000
_cell.length_b   1.000
_cell.length_c   1.000
_cell.angle_alpha   90.00
_cell.angle_beta   90.00
_cell.angle_gamma   90.00
#
_symmetry.space_group_name_H-M   'P 1'
#
loop_
_entity.id
_entity.type
_entity.pdbx_description
1 polymer ?
#
loop_
_entity_poly.entity_id
_entity_poly.type
_entity_poly.pdbx_seq_one_letter_code
_entity_poly.pdbx_strand_id
1 'polypeptide(L)'
;MAEPAPAPPVTAPLVGLLYDERMCAHATPDGKEHPENPERLRSIWRKLNAAGVASRCVALKAKEAEDKYIASVHSKRHIKLMKEISSTIYDASRNKIARKFNSIYFNKGSSESAVLAAGSVIEVAEKVAAGELSSAIALVRPPGHHAEHDEAMGFCLFNNVAVAANYLLNERPDLGIKKILIVDWDVHHGNGTQKMFYDDPRVLFFSVHRFDYGSFYPAEGDASHCFIGEEAGKGYNINVPWEHGKCGDADYIAAWDHVLLPVTKVFDPDIILVSAGFDAALGDPLGGCCITPNGYALLLTKLLGFAQGRIVMALEGGYNLRSIANSVCACAKVLLGDKFTFNTPEMQPFESTWRVIQAVRNELKTCWPVLSSKLPENVSLRIKPAPSELYASSDSESDSEDVDELLGTVASVNVIEATGVAISEHLSKMKLDDDSLAVKTNSSCSAAEQHPVDSVKVHNNASVVLTKKISDLSLEWRSDLSKTDVWYASFGSNMWRPRFLCYIQGGKAEGMNIPCCGSRDTSSPKGTVWKTVPHRLLFGRSSTPCWGTGGVAFLNPEINYNEKLYVCMYKITLEQFNDILFQENRLVLEDGKDGNTVYPDSPLIGSSEIKFISTNRAVHLEPIKDSWYSNVLYLGNEDEVPILTMTCPASDIERYKSGELRLAPPSETYAATLIKGLVEGKQMDADGAASYINAAAARAL
;
A
#
# COMPACT_ATOMS: atom_id res chain seq x y z
N MET A 1 26.98 -28.54 51.56
CA MET A 1 26.18 -28.16 50.34
C MET A 1 27.20 -27.95 49.24
N ALA A 2 27.15 -28.76 48.19
CA ALA A 2 28.06 -28.62 47.05
C ALA A 2 27.63 -27.39 46.23
N GLU A 3 28.56 -26.56 45.83
CA GLU A 3 28.33 -25.45 44.90
C GLU A 3 27.77 -26.03 43.56
N PRO A 4 26.78 -25.35 42.98
CA PRO A 4 26.30 -25.77 41.64
C PRO A 4 27.44 -25.64 40.63
N ALA A 5 27.61 -26.67 39.79
CA ALA A 5 28.58 -26.65 38.73
C ALA A 5 28.42 -25.41 37.83
N PRO A 6 29.51 -24.79 37.36
CA PRO A 6 29.43 -23.66 36.45
C PRO A 6 28.67 -24.05 35.21
N ALA A 7 27.74 -23.15 34.79
CA ALA A 7 27.02 -23.34 33.54
C ALA A 7 28.02 -23.50 32.38
N PRO A 8 27.75 -24.39 31.40
CA PRO A 8 28.62 -24.57 30.25
C PRO A 8 28.83 -23.22 29.52
N PRO A 9 30.01 -23.00 28.96
CA PRO A 9 30.27 -21.75 28.22
C PRO A 9 29.26 -21.64 27.09
N VAL A 10 28.58 -20.49 27.02
CA VAL A 10 27.67 -20.15 25.92
C VAL A 10 28.53 -20.12 24.64
N THR A 11 28.42 -21.13 23.81
CA THR A 11 29.08 -21.15 22.49
C THR A 11 28.49 -20.04 21.63
N ALA A 12 29.34 -19.30 20.93
CA ALA A 12 28.88 -18.27 20.01
C ALA A 12 27.90 -18.86 18.97
N PRO A 13 26.82 -18.12 18.60
CA PRO A 13 25.84 -18.63 17.64
C PRO A 13 26.51 -18.89 16.27
N LEU A 14 26.23 -20.06 15.70
CA LEU A 14 26.66 -20.42 14.34
C LEU A 14 25.63 -19.90 13.36
N VAL A 15 25.97 -18.83 12.64
CA VAL A 15 25.07 -18.20 11.67
C VAL A 15 25.46 -18.58 10.26
N GLY A 16 24.54 -19.19 9.50
CA GLY A 16 24.72 -19.49 8.09
C GLY A 16 24.55 -18.26 7.20
N LEU A 17 25.37 -18.12 6.18
CA LEU A 17 25.22 -17.09 5.17
C LEU A 17 25.34 -17.72 3.79
N LEU A 18 24.30 -17.58 2.98
CA LEU A 18 24.26 -18.07 1.61
C LEU A 18 24.19 -16.88 0.64
N TYR A 19 25.15 -16.83 -0.26
CA TYR A 19 25.20 -15.93 -1.42
C TYR A 19 25.75 -16.69 -2.61
N ASP A 20 25.17 -16.52 -3.79
CA ASP A 20 25.67 -17.09 -5.02
C ASP A 20 25.47 -16.12 -6.19
N GLU A 21 26.59 -15.74 -6.83
CA GLU A 21 26.61 -14.80 -7.97
C GLU A 21 25.76 -15.29 -9.16
N ARG A 22 25.55 -16.61 -9.31
CA ARG A 22 24.71 -17.15 -10.40
C ARG A 22 23.28 -16.61 -10.37
N MET A 23 22.73 -16.29 -9.19
CA MET A 23 21.43 -15.64 -9.09
C MET A 23 21.41 -14.21 -9.63
N CYS A 24 22.56 -13.59 -9.82
CA CYS A 24 22.72 -12.31 -10.50
C CYS A 24 22.56 -12.40 -12.02
N ALA A 25 22.46 -13.60 -12.59
CA ALA A 25 22.16 -13.80 -14.01
C ALA A 25 20.71 -13.45 -14.39
N HIS A 26 19.78 -13.42 -13.42
CA HIS A 26 18.45 -12.88 -13.62
C HIS A 26 18.52 -11.34 -13.70
N ALA A 27 18.29 -10.77 -14.87
CA ALA A 27 18.38 -9.34 -15.15
C ALA A 27 17.45 -8.96 -16.31
N THR A 28 17.14 -7.68 -16.46
CA THR A 28 16.34 -7.21 -17.60
C THR A 28 17.05 -7.50 -18.92
N PRO A 29 16.33 -8.03 -19.93
CA PRO A 29 16.96 -8.51 -21.16
C PRO A 29 17.60 -7.39 -22.01
N ASP A 30 17.08 -6.18 -21.92
CA ASP A 30 17.48 -5.01 -22.72
C ASP A 30 18.37 -4.02 -21.94
N GLY A 31 18.84 -4.41 -20.75
CA GLY A 31 19.70 -3.57 -19.91
C GLY A 31 19.01 -2.32 -19.35
N LYS A 32 17.66 -2.25 -19.45
CA LYS A 32 16.91 -1.15 -18.85
C LYS A 32 17.02 -1.19 -17.35
N GLU A 33 17.01 -0.02 -16.76
CA GLU A 33 16.94 0.11 -15.30
C GLU A 33 15.65 -0.52 -14.77
N HIS A 34 15.80 -1.33 -13.74
CA HIS A 34 14.71 -1.99 -13.05
C HIS A 34 15.02 -1.98 -11.54
N PRO A 35 14.02 -1.72 -10.68
CA PRO A 35 14.26 -1.70 -9.23
C PRO A 35 14.78 -3.05 -8.73
N GLU A 36 14.16 -4.15 -9.15
CA GLU A 36 14.64 -5.51 -8.86
C GLU A 36 15.78 -5.86 -9.87
N ASN A 37 17.03 -5.77 -9.43
CA ASN A 37 18.23 -5.97 -10.25
C ASN A 37 19.36 -6.66 -9.47
N PRO A 38 20.38 -7.18 -10.15
CA PRO A 38 21.50 -7.90 -9.53
C PRO A 38 22.30 -7.10 -8.48
N GLU A 39 22.35 -5.78 -8.58
CA GLU A 39 23.08 -4.95 -7.64
C GLU A 39 22.50 -4.98 -6.22
N ARG A 40 21.27 -5.39 -6.05
CA ARG A 40 20.65 -5.64 -4.74
C ARG A 40 21.49 -6.66 -3.95
N LEU A 41 21.76 -7.83 -4.53
CA LEU A 41 22.60 -8.86 -3.88
C LEU A 41 24.03 -8.41 -3.71
N ARG A 42 24.62 -7.82 -4.76
CA ARG A 42 26.02 -7.39 -4.75
C ARG A 42 26.26 -6.28 -3.73
N SER A 43 25.34 -5.35 -3.56
CA SER A 43 25.47 -4.27 -2.56
C SER A 43 25.42 -4.82 -1.13
N ILE A 44 24.52 -5.77 -0.86
CA ILE A 44 24.46 -6.47 0.44
C ILE A 44 25.78 -7.23 0.68
N TRP A 45 26.22 -8.02 -0.30
CA TRP A 45 27.44 -8.81 -0.18
C TRP A 45 28.68 -7.95 0.07
N ARG A 46 28.83 -6.84 -0.67
CA ARG A 46 29.91 -5.85 -0.45
C ARG A 46 29.86 -5.28 0.96
N LYS A 47 28.68 -4.89 1.45
CA LYS A 47 28.49 -4.34 2.81
C LYS A 47 28.86 -5.34 3.89
N LEU A 48 28.39 -6.60 3.79
CA LEU A 48 28.69 -7.65 4.76
C LEU A 48 30.20 -7.97 4.81
N ASN A 49 30.89 -7.98 3.67
CA ASN A 49 32.35 -8.16 3.63
C ASN A 49 33.09 -6.96 4.23
N ALA A 50 32.74 -5.74 3.83
CA ALA A 50 33.36 -4.53 4.36
C ALA A 50 33.19 -4.37 5.87
N ALA A 51 32.04 -4.82 6.40
CA ALA A 51 31.75 -4.80 7.83
C ALA A 51 32.35 -6.01 8.61
N GLY A 52 33.09 -6.91 7.95
CA GLY A 52 33.63 -8.12 8.56
C GLY A 52 32.57 -9.13 9.03
N VAL A 53 31.32 -8.97 8.63
CA VAL A 53 30.20 -9.84 9.02
C VAL A 53 30.27 -11.17 8.28
N ALA A 54 30.53 -11.15 6.98
CA ALA A 54 30.56 -12.36 6.15
C ALA A 54 31.61 -13.37 6.64
N SER A 55 32.78 -12.91 7.10
CA SER A 55 33.86 -13.77 7.61
C SER A 55 33.54 -14.44 8.98
N ARG A 56 32.52 -13.94 9.68
CA ARG A 56 32.04 -14.50 10.95
C ARG A 56 30.92 -15.53 10.75
N CYS A 57 30.36 -15.62 9.55
CA CYS A 57 29.30 -16.54 9.20
C CYS A 57 29.85 -17.84 8.59
N VAL A 58 29.08 -18.91 8.70
CA VAL A 58 29.32 -20.16 8.00
C VAL A 58 28.84 -19.98 6.55
N ALA A 59 29.78 -19.95 5.62
CA ALA A 59 29.46 -19.83 4.20
C ALA A 59 28.79 -21.11 3.67
N LEU A 60 27.60 -20.96 3.07
CA LEU A 60 26.84 -22.05 2.50
C LEU A 60 26.83 -21.96 0.97
N LYS A 61 26.73 -23.12 0.32
CA LYS A 61 26.64 -23.20 -1.15
C LYS A 61 25.18 -23.29 -1.59
N ALA A 62 24.84 -22.53 -2.61
CA ALA A 62 23.53 -22.63 -3.24
C ALA A 62 23.35 -23.99 -3.90
N LYS A 63 22.15 -24.55 -3.76
CA LYS A 63 21.70 -25.78 -4.41
C LYS A 63 20.44 -25.50 -5.21
N GLU A 64 20.26 -26.20 -6.32
CA GLU A 64 19.01 -26.17 -7.07
C GLU A 64 17.94 -26.96 -6.33
N ALA A 65 16.71 -26.41 -6.29
CA ALA A 65 15.56 -27.16 -5.77
C ALA A 65 15.18 -28.28 -6.74
N GLU A 66 14.90 -29.46 -6.21
CA GLU A 66 14.29 -30.53 -6.99
C GLU A 66 12.84 -30.18 -7.35
N ASP A 67 12.39 -30.54 -8.55
CA ASP A 67 11.03 -30.25 -9.04
C ASP A 67 9.94 -30.73 -8.09
N LYS A 68 10.16 -31.85 -7.41
CA LYS A 68 9.18 -32.41 -6.45
C LYS A 68 8.91 -31.46 -5.28
N TYR A 69 9.94 -30.72 -4.81
CA TYR A 69 9.78 -29.76 -3.72
C TYR A 69 9.08 -28.49 -4.19
N ILE A 70 9.42 -27.99 -5.39
CA ILE A 70 8.71 -26.87 -5.99
C ILE A 70 7.24 -27.25 -6.27
N ALA A 71 6.98 -28.51 -6.68
CA ALA A 71 5.65 -29.03 -6.97
C ALA A 71 4.75 -29.21 -5.74
N SER A 72 5.29 -29.08 -4.54
CA SER A 72 4.49 -29.05 -3.31
C SER A 72 3.76 -27.70 -3.11
N VAL A 73 4.19 -26.66 -3.81
CA VAL A 73 3.64 -25.30 -3.77
C VAL A 73 3.05 -24.90 -5.12
N HIS A 74 3.77 -25.18 -6.19
CA HIS A 74 3.41 -24.73 -7.53
C HIS A 74 2.94 -25.86 -8.43
N SER A 75 2.04 -25.54 -9.35
CA SER A 75 1.56 -26.51 -10.34
C SER A 75 2.69 -26.97 -11.28
N LYS A 76 2.56 -28.18 -11.78
CA LYS A 76 3.50 -28.73 -12.77
C LYS A 76 3.56 -27.88 -14.04
N ARG A 77 2.44 -27.23 -14.40
CA ARG A 77 2.35 -26.31 -15.55
C ARG A 77 3.21 -25.08 -15.31
N HIS A 78 3.13 -24.47 -14.12
CA HIS A 78 3.92 -23.31 -13.74
C HIS A 78 5.41 -23.64 -13.73
N ILE A 79 5.79 -24.73 -13.09
CA ILE A 79 7.20 -25.21 -13.02
C ILE A 79 7.77 -25.41 -14.43
N LYS A 80 7.02 -26.10 -15.29
CA LYS A 80 7.43 -26.33 -16.67
C LYS A 80 7.65 -25.02 -17.42
N LEU A 81 6.70 -24.08 -17.30
CA LEU A 81 6.79 -22.78 -17.94
C LEU A 81 8.03 -22.01 -17.44
N MET A 82 8.26 -21.91 -16.15
CA MET A 82 9.41 -21.20 -15.59
C MET A 82 10.74 -21.81 -16.04
N LYS A 83 10.82 -23.13 -16.17
CA LYS A 83 12.03 -23.80 -16.68
C LYS A 83 12.25 -23.59 -18.17
N GLU A 84 11.20 -23.51 -18.96
CA GLU A 84 11.28 -23.29 -20.42
C GLU A 84 11.69 -21.86 -20.78
N ILE A 85 11.61 -20.91 -19.86
CA ILE A 85 11.99 -19.51 -20.10
C ILE A 85 13.44 -19.38 -20.56
N SER A 86 14.38 -20.06 -19.89
CA SER A 86 15.81 -20.00 -20.23
C SER A 86 16.14 -20.67 -21.57
N SER A 87 15.38 -21.71 -21.94
CA SER A 87 15.55 -22.41 -23.23
C SER A 87 14.95 -21.65 -24.42
N THR A 88 14.13 -20.64 -24.17
CA THR A 88 13.57 -19.76 -25.20
C THR A 88 14.70 -18.94 -25.83
N ILE A 89 14.90 -19.02 -27.17
CA ILE A 89 16.07 -18.47 -27.86
C ILE A 89 16.08 -16.95 -27.86
N TYR A 90 14.93 -16.31 -28.11
CA TYR A 90 14.83 -14.87 -28.34
C TYR A 90 14.24 -14.13 -27.12
N ASP A 91 14.87 -13.01 -26.73
CA ASP A 91 14.35 -12.12 -25.68
C ASP A 91 12.96 -11.57 -26.00
N ALA A 92 12.68 -11.30 -27.28
CA ALA A 92 11.34 -10.87 -27.72
C ALA A 92 10.26 -11.91 -27.36
N SER A 93 10.58 -13.21 -27.44
CA SER A 93 9.64 -14.28 -27.05
C SER A 93 9.48 -14.34 -25.53
N ARG A 94 10.57 -14.20 -24.75
CA ARG A 94 10.52 -14.08 -23.29
C ARG A 94 9.69 -12.88 -22.85
N ASN A 95 9.89 -11.73 -23.48
CA ASN A 95 9.11 -10.51 -23.20
C ASN A 95 7.61 -10.69 -23.53
N LYS A 96 7.28 -11.44 -24.59
CA LYS A 96 5.87 -11.77 -24.90
C LYS A 96 5.25 -12.67 -23.82
N ILE A 97 6.01 -13.57 -23.23
CA ILE A 97 5.55 -14.40 -22.11
C ILE A 97 5.42 -13.53 -20.85
N ALA A 98 6.42 -12.71 -20.53
CA ALA A 98 6.42 -11.84 -19.36
C ALA A 98 5.20 -10.91 -19.30
N ARG A 99 4.78 -10.35 -20.44
CA ARG A 99 3.57 -9.49 -20.54
C ARG A 99 2.25 -10.15 -20.14
N LYS A 100 2.23 -11.46 -19.94
CA LYS A 100 1.05 -12.18 -19.47
C LYS A 100 0.94 -12.19 -17.94
N PHE A 101 1.97 -11.77 -17.25
CA PHE A 101 2.09 -11.74 -15.81
C PHE A 101 2.12 -10.30 -15.29
N ASN A 102 1.70 -10.13 -14.06
CA ASN A 102 1.76 -8.84 -13.40
C ASN A 102 3.18 -8.58 -12.87
N SER A 103 3.83 -7.51 -13.39
CA SER A 103 5.15 -7.06 -12.91
C SER A 103 6.24 -8.13 -12.97
N ILE A 104 6.41 -8.79 -14.12
CA ILE A 104 7.43 -9.82 -14.35
C ILE A 104 8.31 -9.46 -15.54
N TYR A 105 9.58 -9.75 -15.44
CA TYR A 105 10.50 -9.81 -16.57
C TYR A 105 11.25 -11.15 -16.61
N PHE A 106 11.69 -11.54 -17.78
CA PHE A 106 12.47 -12.77 -17.98
C PHE A 106 13.69 -12.51 -18.86
N ASN A 107 14.79 -13.18 -18.51
CA ASN A 107 15.94 -13.31 -19.39
C ASN A 107 16.44 -14.77 -19.43
N LYS A 108 17.59 -14.99 -20.04
CA LYS A 108 18.19 -16.32 -20.16
C LYS A 108 18.57 -16.94 -18.80
N GLY A 109 18.90 -16.12 -17.79
CA GLY A 109 19.29 -16.58 -16.45
C GLY A 109 18.14 -16.81 -15.49
N SER A 110 16.90 -16.45 -15.86
CA SER A 110 15.76 -16.42 -14.92
C SER A 110 15.42 -17.80 -14.33
N SER A 111 15.40 -18.85 -15.15
CA SER A 111 15.04 -20.21 -14.69
C SER A 111 16.05 -20.76 -13.69
N GLU A 112 17.35 -20.66 -14.01
CA GLU A 112 18.43 -21.14 -13.13
C GLU A 112 18.41 -20.37 -11.81
N SER A 113 18.30 -19.04 -11.87
CA SER A 113 18.25 -18.19 -10.68
C SER A 113 17.06 -18.54 -9.78
N ALA A 114 15.86 -18.79 -10.34
CA ALA A 114 14.68 -19.14 -9.58
C ALA A 114 14.81 -20.49 -8.87
N VAL A 115 15.33 -21.50 -9.56
CA VAL A 115 15.56 -22.85 -8.98
C VAL A 115 16.64 -22.81 -7.90
N LEU A 116 17.69 -22.02 -8.11
CA LEU A 116 18.74 -21.78 -7.10
C LEU A 116 18.19 -21.04 -5.88
N ALA A 117 17.34 -20.02 -6.07
CA ALA A 117 16.73 -19.29 -4.96
C ALA A 117 15.91 -20.19 -4.06
N ALA A 118 14.98 -20.96 -4.62
CA ALA A 118 14.16 -21.90 -3.87
C ALA A 118 15.01 -22.97 -3.16
N GLY A 119 15.97 -23.58 -3.84
CA GLY A 119 16.85 -24.60 -3.27
C GLY A 119 17.78 -24.05 -2.19
N SER A 120 18.20 -22.81 -2.31
CA SER A 120 19.03 -22.13 -1.30
C SER A 120 18.26 -21.89 -0.01
N VAL A 121 16.97 -21.51 -0.07
CA VAL A 121 16.15 -21.34 1.14
C VAL A 121 15.86 -22.70 1.79
N ILE A 122 15.62 -23.77 1.01
CA ILE A 122 15.53 -25.14 1.54
C ILE A 122 16.81 -25.50 2.30
N GLU A 123 18.00 -25.32 1.68
CA GLU A 123 19.30 -25.69 2.29
C GLU A 123 19.52 -25.00 3.64
N VAL A 124 19.30 -23.69 3.72
CA VAL A 124 19.50 -22.97 4.99
C VAL A 124 18.46 -23.34 6.04
N ALA A 125 17.20 -23.55 5.62
CA ALA A 125 16.12 -23.94 6.52
C ALA A 125 16.36 -25.33 7.12
N GLU A 126 16.79 -26.29 6.30
CA GLU A 126 17.12 -27.64 6.74
C GLU A 126 18.25 -27.65 7.77
N LYS A 127 19.33 -26.89 7.53
CA LYS A 127 20.47 -26.81 8.47
C LYS A 127 20.11 -26.18 9.80
N VAL A 128 19.25 -25.16 9.79
CA VAL A 128 18.75 -24.55 11.03
C VAL A 128 17.81 -25.52 11.75
N ALA A 129 16.90 -26.18 11.04
CA ALA A 129 15.99 -27.16 11.61
C ALA A 129 16.72 -28.37 12.21
N ALA A 130 17.81 -28.83 11.56
CA ALA A 130 18.68 -29.89 12.05
C ALA A 130 19.56 -29.51 13.27
N GLY A 131 19.59 -28.19 13.62
CA GLY A 131 20.45 -27.69 14.68
C GLY A 131 21.94 -27.61 14.31
N GLU A 132 22.29 -27.77 13.02
CA GLU A 132 23.66 -27.56 12.53
C GLU A 132 24.05 -26.07 12.57
N LEU A 133 23.06 -25.20 12.45
CA LEU A 133 23.17 -23.74 12.56
C LEU A 133 22.15 -23.22 13.57
N SER A 134 22.51 -22.16 14.29
CA SER A 134 21.57 -21.47 15.19
C SER A 134 20.54 -20.67 14.38
N SER A 135 20.99 -20.02 13.31
CA SER A 135 20.18 -19.22 12.39
C SER A 135 20.89 -19.08 11.04
N ALA A 136 20.19 -18.58 10.01
CA ALA A 136 20.78 -18.39 8.71
C ALA A 136 20.17 -17.25 7.90
N ILE A 137 20.93 -16.71 6.95
CA ILE A 137 20.50 -15.71 5.97
C ILE A 137 20.73 -16.28 4.57
N ALA A 138 19.68 -16.30 3.76
CA ALA A 138 19.72 -16.62 2.34
C ALA A 138 19.57 -15.35 1.50
N LEU A 139 20.66 -14.88 0.90
CA LEU A 139 20.64 -13.77 -0.05
C LEU A 139 20.24 -14.32 -1.41
N VAL A 140 18.94 -14.39 -1.67
CA VAL A 140 18.36 -15.01 -2.85
C VAL A 140 17.68 -14.00 -3.76
N ARG A 141 17.62 -14.30 -5.06
CA ARG A 141 16.79 -13.66 -6.08
C ARG A 141 16.62 -14.60 -7.29
N PRO A 142 15.46 -14.50 -7.97
CA PRO A 142 14.32 -13.58 -7.72
C PRO A 142 13.68 -13.80 -6.36
N PRO A 143 12.92 -12.79 -5.84
CA PRO A 143 12.10 -12.95 -4.63
C PRO A 143 10.99 -13.97 -4.82
N GLY A 144 10.21 -14.26 -3.76
CA GLY A 144 9.27 -15.38 -3.79
C GLY A 144 7.86 -15.12 -3.28
N HIS A 145 7.63 -14.23 -2.32
CA HIS A 145 6.40 -14.19 -1.53
C HIS A 145 5.10 -13.86 -2.30
N HIS A 146 5.21 -13.25 -3.50
CA HIS A 146 4.07 -12.99 -4.38
C HIS A 146 3.73 -14.18 -5.30
N ALA A 147 4.66 -15.11 -5.56
CA ALA A 147 4.40 -16.21 -6.50
C ALA A 147 3.31 -17.14 -5.97
N GLU A 148 2.24 -17.29 -6.75
CA GLU A 148 1.09 -18.13 -6.44
C GLU A 148 1.23 -19.53 -7.04
N HIS A 149 0.24 -20.41 -6.80
CA HIS A 149 0.27 -21.80 -7.25
C HIS A 149 0.52 -21.94 -8.77
N ASP A 150 -0.16 -21.13 -9.58
CA ASP A 150 -0.08 -21.18 -11.06
C ASP A 150 0.49 -19.91 -11.70
N GLU A 151 0.89 -18.92 -10.91
CA GLU A 151 1.21 -17.59 -11.41
C GLU A 151 2.48 -17.00 -10.78
N ALA A 152 3.36 -16.45 -11.64
CA ALA A 152 4.45 -15.58 -11.24
C ALA A 152 3.96 -14.14 -11.23
N MET A 153 4.28 -13.36 -10.19
CA MET A 153 3.92 -11.95 -10.11
C MET A 153 4.83 -11.19 -9.15
N GLY A 154 4.81 -9.84 -9.22
CA GLY A 154 5.57 -9.01 -8.26
C GLY A 154 7.06 -9.37 -8.22
N PHE A 155 7.70 -9.58 -9.37
CA PHE A 155 9.09 -10.01 -9.52
C PHE A 155 9.38 -11.45 -9.04
N CYS A 156 8.41 -12.15 -8.46
CA CYS A 156 8.55 -13.49 -7.89
C CYS A 156 8.21 -14.58 -8.91
N LEU A 157 9.07 -15.61 -8.99
CA LEU A 157 8.89 -16.73 -9.91
C LEU A 157 8.42 -18.00 -9.18
N PHE A 158 9.08 -18.38 -8.11
CA PHE A 158 8.68 -19.44 -7.18
C PHE A 158 8.64 -18.89 -5.77
N ASN A 159 7.71 -19.34 -4.94
CA ASN A 159 7.63 -18.92 -3.54
C ASN A 159 8.69 -19.66 -2.70
N ASN A 160 9.86 -19.03 -2.56
CA ASN A 160 11.03 -19.64 -1.96
C ASN A 160 10.76 -20.06 -0.50
N VAL A 161 10.11 -19.21 0.29
CA VAL A 161 9.82 -19.45 1.71
C VAL A 161 8.74 -20.52 1.88
N ALA A 162 7.68 -20.46 1.06
CA ALA A 162 6.61 -21.47 1.12
C ALA A 162 7.13 -22.86 0.72
N VAL A 163 8.00 -22.96 -0.29
CA VAL A 163 8.64 -24.22 -0.69
C VAL A 163 9.48 -24.79 0.45
N ALA A 164 10.26 -23.95 1.14
CA ALA A 164 11.07 -24.41 2.27
C ALA A 164 10.23 -24.82 3.48
N ALA A 165 9.16 -24.07 3.79
CA ALA A 165 8.22 -24.44 4.87
C ALA A 165 7.56 -25.78 4.60
N ASN A 166 7.05 -25.98 3.39
CA ASN A 166 6.40 -27.21 2.98
C ASN A 166 7.38 -28.40 2.98
N TYR A 167 8.63 -28.17 2.55
CA TYR A 167 9.70 -29.16 2.62
C TYR A 167 9.95 -29.61 4.07
N LEU A 168 10.10 -28.69 5.02
CA LEU A 168 10.33 -29.04 6.42
C LEU A 168 9.18 -29.83 7.02
N LEU A 169 7.93 -29.45 6.72
CA LEU A 169 6.73 -30.07 7.28
C LEU A 169 6.43 -31.47 6.72
N ASN A 170 6.72 -31.70 5.44
CA ASN A 170 6.23 -32.89 4.75
C ASN A 170 7.35 -33.83 4.29
N GLU A 171 8.53 -33.33 3.96
CA GLU A 171 9.64 -34.14 3.42
C GLU A 171 10.69 -34.48 4.50
N ARG A 172 10.71 -33.71 5.64
CA ARG A 172 11.68 -33.88 6.72
C ARG A 172 11.04 -34.07 8.11
N PRO A 173 10.13 -35.07 8.25
CA PRO A 173 9.50 -35.34 9.54
C PRO A 173 10.52 -35.78 10.62
N ASP A 174 11.69 -36.28 10.21
CA ASP A 174 12.81 -36.62 11.07
C ASP A 174 13.41 -35.44 11.83
N LEU A 175 13.27 -34.21 11.32
CA LEU A 175 13.71 -32.97 11.98
C LEU A 175 12.75 -32.51 13.10
N GLY A 176 11.57 -33.09 13.20
CA GLY A 176 10.61 -32.82 14.27
C GLY A 176 9.92 -31.48 14.20
N ILE A 177 10.01 -30.76 13.07
CA ILE A 177 9.33 -29.48 12.85
C ILE A 177 7.84 -29.73 12.62
N LYS A 178 6.98 -29.16 13.47
CA LYS A 178 5.51 -29.30 13.42
C LYS A 178 4.79 -27.97 13.26
N LYS A 179 5.42 -26.89 13.71
CA LYS A 179 4.85 -25.55 13.72
C LYS A 179 5.88 -24.56 13.17
N ILE A 180 5.51 -23.87 12.13
CA ILE A 180 6.34 -22.84 11.49
C ILE A 180 5.67 -21.48 11.63
N LEU A 181 6.40 -20.50 12.14
CA LEU A 181 5.99 -19.09 12.01
C LEU A 181 6.67 -18.50 10.78
N ILE A 182 5.88 -18.00 9.84
CA ILE A 182 6.38 -17.19 8.73
C ILE A 182 6.07 -15.72 9.06
N VAL A 183 7.13 -14.89 9.16
CA VAL A 183 7.02 -13.44 9.34
C VAL A 183 7.40 -12.78 8.04
N ASP A 184 6.45 -12.13 7.40
CA ASP A 184 6.66 -11.33 6.21
C ASP A 184 6.62 -9.85 6.60
N TRP A 185 7.78 -9.20 6.53
CA TRP A 185 7.93 -7.78 6.80
C TRP A 185 8.29 -6.97 5.54
N ASP A 186 8.24 -7.60 4.36
CA ASP A 186 8.21 -6.88 3.09
C ASP A 186 7.09 -5.84 3.13
N VAL A 187 7.27 -4.71 2.45
CA VAL A 187 6.25 -3.66 2.45
C VAL A 187 4.99 -4.06 1.69
N HIS A 188 5.09 -5.07 0.81
CA HIS A 188 3.97 -5.62 0.06
C HIS A 188 3.34 -6.83 0.78
N HIS A 189 2.07 -7.05 0.56
CA HIS A 189 1.38 -8.25 1.06
C HIS A 189 1.93 -9.52 0.37
N GLY A 190 2.33 -10.52 1.16
CA GLY A 190 2.79 -11.81 0.66
C GLY A 190 1.63 -12.72 0.25
N ASN A 191 0.87 -12.33 -0.78
CA ASN A 191 -0.34 -13.02 -1.24
C ASN A 191 -0.10 -14.48 -1.61
N GLY A 192 1.03 -14.80 -2.25
CA GLY A 192 1.37 -16.18 -2.59
C GLY A 192 1.57 -17.06 -1.36
N THR A 193 2.24 -16.55 -0.33
CA THR A 193 2.44 -17.27 0.93
C THR A 193 1.12 -17.43 1.70
N GLN A 194 0.31 -16.37 1.77
CA GLN A 194 -1.02 -16.43 2.37
C GLN A 194 -1.87 -17.52 1.72
N LYS A 195 -2.01 -17.51 0.39
CA LYS A 195 -2.84 -18.47 -0.36
C LYS A 195 -2.36 -19.91 -0.19
N MET A 196 -1.03 -20.11 -0.02
CA MET A 196 -0.46 -21.45 0.17
C MET A 196 -0.82 -22.08 1.50
N PHE A 197 -0.92 -21.29 2.58
CA PHE A 197 -1.12 -21.83 3.94
C PHE A 197 -2.45 -21.38 4.57
N TYR A 198 -3.42 -20.95 3.75
CA TYR A 198 -4.65 -20.32 4.22
C TYR A 198 -5.54 -21.25 5.07
N ASP A 199 -5.42 -22.56 4.86
CA ASP A 199 -6.15 -23.63 5.56
C ASP A 199 -5.25 -24.54 6.43
N ASP A 200 -3.92 -24.27 6.51
CA ASP A 200 -2.96 -25.11 7.23
C ASP A 200 -2.59 -24.53 8.63
N PRO A 201 -3.11 -25.10 9.73
CA PRO A 201 -2.84 -24.61 11.09
C PRO A 201 -1.40 -24.89 11.58
N ARG A 202 -0.59 -25.62 10.82
CA ARG A 202 0.83 -25.87 11.15
C ARG A 202 1.70 -24.66 10.84
N VAL A 203 1.19 -23.74 9.99
CA VAL A 203 1.88 -22.51 9.61
C VAL A 203 1.10 -21.31 10.13
N LEU A 204 1.72 -20.52 10.99
CA LEU A 204 1.23 -19.20 11.35
C LEU A 204 1.88 -18.19 10.41
N PHE A 205 1.10 -17.61 9.49
CA PHE A 205 1.55 -16.57 8.59
C PHE A 205 1.20 -15.19 9.15
N PHE A 206 2.20 -14.34 9.30
CA PHE A 206 2.05 -12.96 9.73
C PHE A 206 2.65 -12.03 8.67
N SER A 207 1.83 -11.18 8.07
CA SER A 207 2.25 -10.18 7.09
C SER A 207 1.92 -8.79 7.60
N VAL A 208 2.93 -7.91 7.63
CA VAL A 208 2.77 -6.49 7.95
C VAL A 208 3.16 -5.67 6.74
N HIS A 209 2.19 -5.03 6.13
CA HIS A 209 2.38 -4.45 4.80
C HIS A 209 1.63 -3.14 4.65
N ARG A 210 2.09 -2.33 3.71
CA ARG A 210 1.35 -1.17 3.25
C ARG A 210 0.15 -1.64 2.44
N PHE A 211 -1.01 -1.11 2.72
CA PHE A 211 -2.26 -1.55 2.10
C PHE A 211 -2.99 -0.40 1.39
N ASP A 212 -2.91 0.81 1.99
CA ASP A 212 -3.54 2.02 1.46
C ASP A 212 -5.01 1.76 1.05
N TYR A 213 -5.73 1.05 1.93
CA TYR A 213 -7.14 0.64 1.71
C TYR A 213 -7.35 -0.23 0.45
N GLY A 214 -6.39 -1.08 0.12
CA GLY A 214 -6.44 -1.99 -1.03
C GLY A 214 -5.88 -1.40 -2.33
N SER A 215 -5.27 -0.21 -2.29
CA SER A 215 -4.68 0.42 -3.47
C SER A 215 -3.19 0.14 -3.67
N PHE A 216 -2.51 -0.28 -2.61
CA PHE A 216 -1.09 -0.61 -2.70
C PHE A 216 -0.89 -2.02 -3.27
N TYR A 217 0.18 -2.21 -4.05
CA TYR A 217 0.45 -3.50 -4.70
C TYR A 217 0.47 -4.67 -3.67
N PRO A 218 -0.08 -5.85 -3.98
CA PRO A 218 -0.69 -6.31 -5.23
C PRO A 218 -2.10 -5.78 -5.51
N ALA A 219 -2.64 -4.90 -4.66
CA ALA A 219 -3.97 -4.29 -4.76
C ALA A 219 -5.12 -5.31 -4.69
N GLU A 220 -4.96 -6.34 -3.89
CA GLU A 220 -5.96 -7.37 -3.64
C GLU A 220 -6.63 -7.16 -2.29
N GLY A 221 -7.95 -7.39 -2.24
CA GLY A 221 -8.74 -7.20 -1.01
C GLY A 221 -8.38 -8.17 0.12
N ASP A 222 -7.81 -9.32 -0.21
CA ASP A 222 -7.41 -10.38 0.73
C ASP A 222 -6.17 -10.03 1.58
N ALA A 223 -5.52 -8.89 1.31
CA ALA A 223 -4.51 -8.29 2.18
C ALA A 223 -5.11 -7.60 3.42
N SER A 224 -6.44 -7.46 3.53
CA SER A 224 -7.12 -6.87 4.67
C SER A 224 -7.02 -7.73 5.93
N HIS A 225 -7.12 -7.10 7.09
CA HIS A 225 -7.12 -7.75 8.42
C HIS A 225 -8.27 -8.76 8.64
N CYS A 226 -9.32 -8.70 7.81
CA CYS A 226 -10.47 -9.63 7.90
C CYS A 226 -10.15 -11.02 7.35
N PHE A 227 -9.08 -11.17 6.57
CA PHE A 227 -8.66 -12.45 6.01
C PHE A 227 -7.75 -13.19 7.00
N ILE A 228 -8.36 -14.00 7.86
CA ILE A 228 -7.71 -14.66 8.99
C ILE A 228 -7.44 -16.16 8.79
N GLY A 229 -7.58 -16.67 7.57
CA GLY A 229 -7.54 -18.10 7.27
C GLY A 229 -8.93 -18.73 7.22
N GLU A 230 -8.99 -19.94 6.68
CA GLU A 230 -10.24 -20.71 6.57
C GLU A 230 -10.10 -22.12 7.11
N GLU A 231 -11.21 -22.83 7.28
CA GLU A 231 -11.27 -24.19 7.78
C GLU A 231 -10.38 -24.42 9.02
N ALA A 232 -9.40 -25.35 8.94
CA ALA A 232 -8.48 -25.63 10.03
C ALA A 232 -7.44 -24.51 10.26
N GLY A 233 -7.13 -23.73 9.23
CA GLY A 233 -6.22 -22.58 9.26
C GLY A 233 -6.86 -21.29 9.77
N LYS A 234 -8.13 -21.28 10.17
CA LYS A 234 -8.78 -20.09 10.67
C LYS A 234 -8.11 -19.54 11.92
N GLY A 235 -7.65 -18.29 11.84
CA GLY A 235 -6.87 -17.60 12.86
C GLY A 235 -5.36 -17.71 12.68
N TYR A 236 -4.89 -18.53 11.74
CA TYR A 236 -3.44 -18.73 11.49
C TYR A 236 -2.90 -17.84 10.36
N ASN A 237 -3.75 -17.02 9.73
CA ASN A 237 -3.36 -15.94 8.82
C ASN A 237 -3.59 -14.60 9.52
N ILE A 238 -2.56 -13.77 9.63
CA ILE A 238 -2.60 -12.47 10.32
C ILE A 238 -2.06 -11.39 9.38
N ASN A 239 -2.94 -10.51 8.92
CA ASN A 239 -2.60 -9.35 8.13
C ASN A 239 -2.62 -8.08 9.00
N VAL A 240 -1.56 -7.27 8.95
CA VAL A 240 -1.48 -5.94 9.57
C VAL A 240 -1.35 -4.90 8.45
N PRO A 241 -2.49 -4.44 7.90
CA PRO A 241 -2.53 -3.60 6.71
C PRO A 241 -2.41 -2.11 7.06
N TRP A 242 -1.26 -1.49 6.83
CA TRP A 242 -1.09 -0.06 7.04
C TRP A 242 -1.97 0.77 6.12
N GLU A 243 -2.70 1.72 6.68
CA GLU A 243 -3.62 2.59 5.94
C GLU A 243 -2.91 3.60 5.03
N HIS A 244 -1.60 3.80 5.23
CA HIS A 244 -0.79 4.76 4.46
C HIS A 244 0.70 4.47 4.60
N GLY A 245 1.51 5.04 3.72
CA GLY A 245 2.97 5.03 3.85
C GLY A 245 3.49 5.82 5.07
N LYS A 246 4.81 5.92 5.18
CA LYS A 246 5.55 6.61 6.27
C LYS A 246 5.49 5.92 7.64
N CYS A 247 4.91 4.73 7.74
CA CYS A 247 5.05 3.89 8.93
C CYS A 247 6.54 3.55 9.14
N GLY A 248 7.00 3.65 10.37
CA GLY A 248 8.41 3.45 10.73
C GLY A 248 8.58 2.54 11.93
N ASP A 249 9.74 2.62 12.57
CA ASP A 249 10.14 1.72 13.66
C ASP A 249 9.07 1.59 14.74
N ALA A 250 8.52 2.71 15.20
CA ALA A 250 7.51 2.72 16.28
C ALA A 250 6.22 1.99 15.88
N ASP A 251 5.78 2.13 14.62
CA ASP A 251 4.57 1.52 14.11
C ASP A 251 4.73 0.00 14.04
N TYR A 252 5.85 -0.47 13.49
CA TYR A 252 6.16 -1.89 13.39
C TYR A 252 6.39 -2.53 14.76
N ILE A 253 7.10 -1.84 15.67
CA ILE A 253 7.29 -2.31 17.05
C ILE A 253 5.94 -2.48 17.76
N ALA A 254 5.01 -1.53 17.59
CA ALA A 254 3.68 -1.64 18.15
C ALA A 254 2.91 -2.87 17.63
N ALA A 255 3.00 -3.18 16.33
CA ALA A 255 2.42 -4.40 15.76
C ALA A 255 3.06 -5.67 16.33
N TRP A 256 4.39 -5.68 16.51
CA TRP A 256 5.09 -6.79 17.16
C TRP A 256 4.59 -6.99 18.59
N ASP A 257 4.62 -5.95 19.40
CA ASP A 257 4.34 -6.06 20.83
C ASP A 257 2.87 -6.37 21.13
N HIS A 258 1.95 -5.92 20.29
CA HIS A 258 0.52 -6.02 20.56
C HIS A 258 -0.24 -7.04 19.69
N VAL A 259 0.38 -7.58 18.63
CA VAL A 259 -0.23 -8.60 17.77
C VAL A 259 0.67 -9.83 17.66
N LEU A 260 1.85 -9.69 17.05
CA LEU A 260 2.70 -10.83 16.68
C LEU A 260 3.20 -11.61 17.91
N LEU A 261 3.92 -10.95 18.83
CA LEU A 261 4.58 -11.64 19.94
C LEU A 261 3.61 -12.30 20.93
N PRO A 262 2.44 -11.70 21.28
CA PRO A 262 1.44 -12.39 22.09
C PRO A 262 0.93 -13.68 21.44
N VAL A 263 0.67 -13.68 20.13
CA VAL A 263 0.22 -14.87 19.39
C VAL A 263 1.35 -15.88 19.26
N THR A 264 2.56 -15.45 18.88
CA THR A 264 3.75 -16.30 18.75
C THR A 264 4.03 -17.07 20.03
N LYS A 265 3.86 -16.42 21.20
CA LYS A 265 4.05 -17.07 22.50
C LYS A 265 3.06 -18.22 22.76
N VAL A 266 1.83 -18.11 22.27
CA VAL A 266 0.80 -19.15 22.40
C VAL A 266 0.97 -20.21 21.33
N PHE A 267 1.31 -19.81 20.11
CA PHE A 267 1.55 -20.70 18.98
C PHE A 267 2.76 -21.61 19.24
N ASP A 268 3.83 -21.07 19.85
CA ASP A 268 5.07 -21.77 20.19
C ASP A 268 5.69 -22.49 18.99
N PRO A 269 6.23 -21.73 18.01
CA PRO A 269 6.79 -22.31 16.78
C PRO A 269 8.09 -23.07 17.02
N ASP A 270 8.34 -24.11 16.22
CA ASP A 270 9.60 -24.87 16.22
C ASP A 270 10.72 -24.15 15.47
N ILE A 271 10.37 -23.35 14.45
CA ILE A 271 11.27 -22.56 13.62
C ILE A 271 10.54 -21.31 13.11
N ILE A 272 11.29 -20.24 12.87
CA ILE A 272 10.78 -19.00 12.27
C ILE A 272 11.43 -18.80 10.90
N LEU A 273 10.62 -18.65 9.86
CA LEU A 273 11.05 -18.24 8.53
C LEU A 273 10.64 -16.78 8.32
N VAL A 274 11.57 -15.96 7.85
CA VAL A 274 11.30 -14.54 7.61
C VAL A 274 11.38 -14.28 6.11
N SER A 275 10.25 -13.90 5.50
CA SER A 275 10.22 -13.24 4.19
C SER A 275 10.76 -11.84 4.41
N ALA A 276 12.09 -11.71 4.21
CA ALA A 276 12.87 -10.55 4.62
C ALA A 276 12.99 -9.55 3.48
N GLY A 277 11.89 -8.87 3.14
CA GLY A 277 11.92 -7.68 2.31
C GLY A 277 12.43 -6.47 3.10
N PHE A 278 13.13 -5.58 2.43
CA PHE A 278 13.66 -4.34 3.02
C PHE A 278 13.20 -3.10 2.26
N ASP A 279 12.09 -3.18 1.58
CA ASP A 279 11.44 -2.09 0.87
C ASP A 279 10.53 -1.22 1.77
N ALA A 280 10.23 -1.66 2.99
CA ALA A 280 9.71 -0.77 4.02
C ALA A 280 10.78 0.16 4.62
N ALA A 281 12.05 0.03 4.21
CA ALA A 281 13.15 0.86 4.70
C ALA A 281 13.03 2.32 4.28
N LEU A 282 13.53 3.20 5.13
CA LEU A 282 13.64 4.62 4.83
C LEU A 282 14.47 4.82 3.53
N GLY A 283 13.89 5.59 2.58
CA GLY A 283 14.51 5.90 1.30
C GLY A 283 14.28 4.87 0.20
N ASP A 284 13.50 3.82 0.44
CA ASP A 284 13.11 2.88 -0.62
C ASP A 284 12.18 3.57 -1.63
N PRO A 285 12.42 3.41 -2.95
CA PRO A 285 11.64 4.09 -3.99
C PRO A 285 10.22 3.53 -4.17
N LEU A 286 9.96 2.28 -3.75
CA LEU A 286 8.65 1.63 -3.94
C LEU A 286 7.82 1.60 -2.66
N GLY A 287 8.44 1.35 -1.50
CA GLY A 287 7.69 1.11 -0.27
C GLY A 287 7.09 2.35 0.38
N GLY A 288 7.83 3.46 0.39
CA GLY A 288 7.40 4.71 0.99
C GLY A 288 7.17 4.66 2.50
N CYS A 289 7.66 3.64 3.18
CA CYS A 289 7.72 3.52 4.64
C CYS A 289 9.08 4.03 5.18
N CYS A 290 9.31 3.95 6.49
CA CYS A 290 10.45 4.62 7.14
C CYS A 290 11.13 3.75 8.20
N ILE A 291 11.24 2.43 8.00
CA ILE A 291 11.96 1.57 8.95
C ILE A 291 13.46 1.82 8.81
N THR A 292 14.14 1.99 9.94
CA THR A 292 15.59 2.15 10.00
C THR A 292 16.29 0.78 10.07
N PRO A 293 17.60 0.70 9.76
CA PRO A 293 18.37 -0.53 10.01
C PRO A 293 18.31 -0.98 11.48
N ASN A 294 18.24 -0.03 12.43
CA ASN A 294 18.05 -0.33 13.85
C ASN A 294 16.65 -0.85 14.15
N GLY A 295 15.63 -0.35 13.45
CA GLY A 295 14.25 -0.86 13.54
C GLY A 295 14.20 -2.34 13.15
N TYR A 296 14.69 -2.72 11.97
CA TYR A 296 14.76 -4.13 11.56
C TYR A 296 15.55 -5.00 12.55
N ALA A 297 16.70 -4.50 13.03
CA ALA A 297 17.50 -5.19 14.04
C ALA A 297 16.70 -5.45 15.34
N LEU A 298 15.88 -4.48 15.77
CA LEU A 298 15.04 -4.61 16.96
C LEU A 298 13.89 -5.60 16.74
N LEU A 299 13.22 -5.53 15.59
CA LEU A 299 12.18 -6.50 15.22
C LEU A 299 12.70 -7.93 15.25
N LEU A 300 13.88 -8.16 14.65
CA LEU A 300 14.55 -9.46 14.66
C LEU A 300 14.97 -9.90 16.07
N THR A 301 15.51 -8.98 16.87
CA THR A 301 15.91 -9.25 18.26
C THR A 301 14.73 -9.77 19.10
N LYS A 302 13.54 -9.19 18.90
CA LYS A 302 12.31 -9.64 19.57
C LYS A 302 11.90 -11.08 19.17
N LEU A 303 12.18 -11.50 17.93
CA LEU A 303 11.90 -12.85 17.44
C LEU A 303 12.87 -13.89 17.98
N LEU A 304 14.13 -13.52 18.31
CA LEU A 304 15.14 -14.45 18.86
C LEU A 304 14.72 -15.11 20.18
N GLY A 305 13.76 -14.51 20.90
CA GLY A 305 13.18 -15.09 22.12
C GLY A 305 12.30 -16.32 21.88
N PHE A 306 12.02 -16.72 20.63
CA PHE A 306 11.14 -17.80 20.25
C PHE A 306 11.87 -18.86 19.42
N ALA A 307 11.25 -20.02 19.24
CA ALA A 307 11.80 -21.13 18.45
C ALA A 307 13.25 -21.48 18.82
N GLN A 308 13.67 -21.24 20.05
CA GLN A 308 15.06 -21.42 20.53
C GLN A 308 16.09 -20.63 19.70
N GLY A 309 15.67 -19.51 19.08
CA GLY A 309 16.50 -18.69 18.18
C GLY A 309 16.68 -19.29 16.77
N ARG A 310 15.97 -20.36 16.41
CA ARG A 310 15.99 -20.96 15.07
C ARG A 310 15.26 -20.04 14.07
N ILE A 311 16.03 -19.16 13.44
CA ILE A 311 15.52 -18.17 12.50
C ILE A 311 16.24 -18.30 11.15
N VAL A 312 15.46 -18.33 10.07
CA VAL A 312 15.94 -18.26 8.69
C VAL A 312 15.39 -16.99 8.05
N MET A 313 16.27 -16.15 7.55
CA MET A 313 15.90 -14.96 6.77
C MET A 313 16.12 -15.25 5.28
N ALA A 314 15.08 -15.16 4.47
CA ALA A 314 15.16 -15.23 3.02
C ALA A 314 14.87 -13.86 2.44
N LEU A 315 15.77 -13.33 1.60
CA LEU A 315 15.63 -12.01 0.99
C LEU A 315 14.43 -11.99 0.04
N GLU A 316 13.58 -10.98 0.21
CA GLU A 316 12.48 -10.64 -0.71
C GLU A 316 12.74 -9.28 -1.38
N GLY A 317 11.92 -8.26 -1.18
CA GLY A 317 12.06 -6.92 -1.73
C GLY A 317 13.16 -6.06 -1.10
N GLY A 318 13.16 -4.79 -1.46
CA GLY A 318 14.16 -3.79 -1.05
C GLY A 318 14.98 -3.29 -2.23
N TYR A 319 14.79 -2.01 -2.61
CA TYR A 319 15.20 -1.46 -3.91
C TYR A 319 16.11 -0.25 -3.76
N ASN A 320 16.28 0.29 -2.56
CA ASN A 320 17.36 1.22 -2.26
C ASN A 320 18.61 0.44 -1.85
N LEU A 321 19.65 0.45 -2.68
CA LEU A 321 20.85 -0.37 -2.50
C LEU A 321 21.59 -0.08 -1.19
N ARG A 322 21.56 1.16 -0.70
CA ARG A 322 22.18 1.55 0.57
C ARG A 322 21.34 1.06 1.75
N SER A 323 20.04 1.30 1.71
CA SER A 323 19.12 0.92 2.79
C SER A 323 19.05 -0.59 2.97
N ILE A 324 18.91 -1.37 1.89
CA ILE A 324 18.88 -2.83 1.95
C ILE A 324 20.18 -3.40 2.51
N ALA A 325 21.34 -2.90 2.05
CA ALA A 325 22.65 -3.38 2.50
C ALA A 325 22.87 -3.08 3.99
N ASN A 326 22.48 -1.89 4.47
CA ASN A 326 22.62 -1.51 5.88
C ASN A 326 21.67 -2.31 6.77
N SER A 327 20.41 -2.53 6.34
CA SER A 327 19.41 -3.26 7.11
C SER A 327 19.74 -4.75 7.23
N VAL A 328 20.16 -5.39 6.14
CA VAL A 328 20.65 -6.79 6.19
C VAL A 328 21.87 -6.91 7.08
N CYS A 329 22.81 -5.97 6.99
CA CYS A 329 24.01 -5.97 7.85
C CYS A 329 23.66 -5.83 9.33
N ALA A 330 22.70 -4.97 9.68
CA ALA A 330 22.22 -4.82 11.06
C ALA A 330 21.57 -6.12 11.57
N CYS A 331 20.70 -6.74 10.78
CA CYS A 331 20.09 -8.03 11.10
C CYS A 331 21.14 -9.14 11.27
N ALA A 332 22.12 -9.22 10.37
CA ALA A 332 23.18 -10.22 10.46
C ALA A 332 24.01 -10.09 11.76
N LYS A 333 24.30 -8.86 12.18
CA LYS A 333 24.97 -8.60 13.47
C LYS A 333 24.14 -9.06 14.66
N VAL A 334 22.82 -8.87 14.62
CA VAL A 334 21.91 -9.39 15.66
C VAL A 334 21.99 -10.90 15.76
N LEU A 335 21.92 -11.62 14.65
CA LEU A 335 22.03 -13.08 14.62
C LEU A 335 23.38 -13.56 15.16
N LEU A 336 24.46 -12.81 14.88
CA LEU A 336 25.82 -13.10 15.40
C LEU A 336 26.00 -12.76 16.89
N GLY A 337 24.96 -12.25 17.56
CA GLY A 337 24.97 -11.92 18.98
C GLY A 337 25.67 -10.59 19.32
N ASP A 338 25.85 -9.70 18.36
CA ASP A 338 26.42 -8.39 18.63
C ASP A 338 25.49 -7.56 19.53
N LYS A 339 26.07 -6.84 20.48
CA LYS A 339 25.31 -5.95 21.34
C LYS A 339 24.90 -4.71 20.56
N PHE A 340 23.62 -4.47 20.47
CA PHE A 340 23.05 -3.26 19.93
C PHE A 340 22.64 -2.30 21.04
N THR A 341 23.02 -1.03 20.90
CA THR A 341 22.39 0.06 21.64
C THR A 341 21.27 0.59 20.73
N PHE A 342 20.03 0.26 21.07
CA PHE A 342 18.88 0.76 20.34
C PHE A 342 18.64 2.22 20.71
N ASN A 343 19.31 3.14 20.04
CA ASN A 343 18.94 4.55 20.04
C ASN A 343 17.80 4.73 19.03
N THR A 344 16.60 4.24 19.36
CA THR A 344 15.42 4.66 18.64
C THR A 344 15.16 6.12 19.04
N PRO A 345 15.08 7.06 18.08
CA PRO A 345 14.50 8.35 18.40
C PRO A 345 13.14 8.10 19.06
N GLU A 346 12.71 8.95 19.98
CA GLU A 346 11.37 8.89 20.60
C GLU A 346 10.26 9.13 19.56
N MET A 347 10.25 8.31 18.50
CA MET A 347 9.19 8.35 17.51
C MET A 347 8.01 7.55 18.04
N GLN A 348 6.84 8.16 17.99
CA GLN A 348 5.61 7.56 18.45
C GLN A 348 4.85 6.96 17.26
N PRO A 349 4.06 5.88 17.43
CA PRO A 349 3.21 5.35 16.39
C PRO A 349 2.17 6.37 15.92
N PHE A 350 1.68 6.22 14.70
CA PHE A 350 0.53 6.98 14.22
C PHE A 350 -0.77 6.56 14.92
N GLU A 351 -1.77 7.42 14.90
CA GLU A 351 -3.13 7.07 15.35
C GLU A 351 -3.71 5.91 14.52
N SER A 352 -3.49 5.92 13.19
CA SER A 352 -3.85 4.84 12.27
C SER A 352 -3.23 3.49 12.65
N THR A 353 -2.00 3.46 13.14
CA THR A 353 -1.34 2.24 13.62
C THR A 353 -2.14 1.57 14.74
N TRP A 354 -2.58 2.34 15.73
CA TRP A 354 -3.39 1.81 16.83
C TRP A 354 -4.76 1.35 16.36
N ARG A 355 -5.37 2.04 15.40
CA ARG A 355 -6.63 1.63 14.76
C ARG A 355 -6.48 0.28 14.09
N VAL A 356 -5.45 0.11 13.25
CA VAL A 356 -5.14 -1.16 12.59
C VAL A 356 -4.89 -2.27 13.61
N ILE A 357 -4.03 -2.05 14.61
CA ILE A 357 -3.74 -3.04 15.66
C ILE A 357 -5.01 -3.48 16.36
N GLN A 358 -5.92 -2.56 16.68
CA GLN A 358 -7.16 -2.91 17.35
C GLN A 358 -8.13 -3.65 16.44
N ALA A 359 -8.22 -3.30 15.16
CA ALA A 359 -9.01 -4.02 14.17
C ALA A 359 -8.53 -5.48 14.04
N VAL A 360 -7.23 -5.68 13.84
CA VAL A 360 -6.61 -7.01 13.79
C VAL A 360 -6.89 -7.82 15.06
N ARG A 361 -6.72 -7.21 16.24
CA ARG A 361 -6.98 -7.89 17.51
C ARG A 361 -8.44 -8.25 17.70
N ASN A 362 -9.36 -7.37 17.29
CA ASN A 362 -10.79 -7.62 17.37
C ASN A 362 -11.22 -8.81 16.51
N GLU A 363 -10.65 -8.92 15.31
CA GLU A 363 -10.93 -10.02 14.40
C GLU A 363 -10.41 -11.36 14.94
N LEU A 364 -9.18 -11.36 15.48
CA LEU A 364 -8.48 -12.56 15.90
C LEU A 364 -8.74 -13.02 17.34
N LYS A 365 -9.35 -12.19 18.22
CA LYS A 365 -9.51 -12.49 19.66
C LYS A 365 -10.29 -13.78 19.96
N THR A 366 -11.15 -14.22 19.06
CA THR A 366 -11.89 -15.48 19.20
C THR A 366 -11.01 -16.69 18.94
N CYS A 367 -10.03 -16.58 18.04
CA CYS A 367 -9.04 -17.61 17.75
C CYS A 367 -7.87 -17.56 18.76
N TRP A 368 -7.45 -16.36 19.13
CA TRP A 368 -6.36 -16.07 20.04
C TRP A 368 -6.82 -15.24 21.24
N PRO A 369 -7.35 -15.86 22.32
CA PRO A 369 -7.86 -15.13 23.48
C PRO A 369 -6.85 -14.19 24.16
N VAL A 370 -5.54 -14.43 23.98
CA VAL A 370 -4.47 -13.53 24.46
C VAL A 370 -4.60 -12.10 23.92
N LEU A 371 -5.19 -11.94 22.73
CA LEU A 371 -5.45 -10.65 22.11
C LEU A 371 -6.62 -9.89 22.75
N SER A 372 -7.36 -10.49 23.68
CA SER A 372 -8.36 -9.80 24.52
C SER A 372 -7.73 -9.01 25.68
N SER A 373 -6.41 -9.13 25.90
CA SER A 373 -5.68 -8.33 26.89
C SER A 373 -5.83 -6.84 26.62
N LYS A 374 -5.84 -6.01 27.68
CA LYS A 374 -5.96 -4.55 27.53
C LYS A 374 -4.74 -3.98 26.80
N LEU A 375 -4.98 -3.12 25.84
CA LEU A 375 -3.95 -2.23 25.28
C LEU A 375 -3.58 -1.14 26.31
N PRO A 376 -2.46 -0.44 26.15
CA PRO A 376 -2.08 0.68 27.03
C PRO A 376 -3.22 1.71 27.13
N GLU A 377 -3.53 2.21 28.34
CA GLU A 377 -4.61 3.19 28.52
C GLU A 377 -4.32 4.52 27.80
N ASN A 378 -3.07 4.95 27.85
CA ASN A 378 -2.61 6.17 27.19
C ASN A 378 -1.50 5.85 26.22
N VAL A 379 -1.59 6.43 25.03
CA VAL A 379 -0.59 6.30 23.97
C VAL A 379 -0.12 7.69 23.55
N SER A 380 1.17 7.81 23.36
CA SER A 380 1.75 8.98 22.69
C SER A 380 1.66 8.77 21.19
N LEU A 381 1.22 9.78 20.46
CA LEU A 381 0.93 9.69 19.02
C LEU A 381 1.83 10.64 18.24
N ARG A 382 2.27 10.19 17.07
CA ARG A 382 2.90 11.05 16.08
C ARG A 382 1.82 11.73 15.24
N ILE A 383 1.83 13.05 15.23
CA ILE A 383 0.97 13.81 14.31
C ILE A 383 1.57 13.68 12.90
N LYS A 384 0.73 13.32 11.90
CA LYS A 384 1.15 13.26 10.51
C LYS A 384 1.69 14.64 10.11
N PRO A 385 2.94 14.77 9.62
CA PRO A 385 3.46 16.06 9.21
C PRO A 385 2.65 16.63 8.05
N ALA A 386 2.55 17.96 7.98
CA ALA A 386 1.91 18.63 6.85
C ALA A 386 2.64 18.26 5.54
N PRO A 387 1.94 18.18 4.39
CA PRO A 387 2.54 17.76 3.11
C PRO A 387 3.77 18.60 2.69
N SER A 388 3.85 19.87 3.10
CA SER A 388 4.99 20.77 2.85
C SER A 388 6.28 20.38 3.60
N GLU A 389 6.20 19.64 4.69
CA GLU A 389 7.37 19.23 5.48
C GLU A 389 7.98 17.90 5.00
N LEU A 390 7.25 17.15 4.18
CA LEU A 390 7.70 15.85 3.67
C LEU A 390 8.77 15.95 2.57
N TYR A 391 8.94 17.11 1.94
CA TYR A 391 9.89 17.34 0.86
C TYR A 391 11.14 18.12 1.29
N ALA A 392 11.17 18.69 2.50
CA ALA A 392 12.26 19.56 2.98
C ALA A 392 13.42 18.81 3.66
N SER A 393 13.33 17.51 3.93
CA SER A 393 14.31 16.77 4.73
C SER A 393 15.18 15.77 3.97
N SER A 394 15.20 15.80 2.62
CA SER A 394 16.04 14.87 1.85
C SER A 394 17.44 15.40 1.48
N ASP A 395 17.71 16.68 1.71
CA ASP A 395 19.00 17.29 1.42
C ASP A 395 19.58 17.99 2.66
N SER A 396 20.25 17.26 3.51
CA SER A 396 21.44 17.66 4.28
C SER A 396 21.68 16.75 5.50
N GLU A 397 22.29 15.62 5.32
CA GLU A 397 23.23 15.06 6.29
C GLU A 397 24.47 14.64 5.54
N SER A 398 25.44 15.55 5.52
CA SER A 398 26.81 15.28 5.16
C SER A 398 27.48 14.55 6.32
N ASP A 399 27.47 13.22 6.30
CA ASP A 399 28.37 12.46 7.14
C ASP A 399 29.77 12.52 6.54
N SER A 400 30.60 13.33 7.18
CA SER A 400 32.03 13.24 7.08
C SER A 400 32.50 12.07 7.93
N GLU A 401 32.80 10.94 7.33
CA GLU A 401 33.73 9.95 7.87
C GLU A 401 34.58 9.37 6.73
N ASP A 402 35.85 9.58 6.90
CA ASP A 402 37.02 9.14 6.23
C ASP A 402 36.90 7.97 5.24
N VAL A 403 37.25 8.24 4.00
CA VAL A 403 37.66 7.21 3.05
C VAL A 403 38.98 7.65 2.46
N ASP A 404 40.06 7.11 3.01
CA ASP A 404 41.38 7.09 2.37
C ASP A 404 41.36 6.25 1.08
N GLU A 405 41.84 6.91 0.05
CA GLU A 405 42.48 6.47 -1.18
C GLU A 405 42.46 4.99 -1.58
N LEU A 406 41.84 4.75 -2.73
CA LEU A 406 42.52 4.01 -3.80
C LEU A 406 41.99 4.46 -5.17
N LEU A 407 42.85 5.19 -5.85
CA LEU A 407 42.70 5.65 -7.23
C LEU A 407 42.51 4.49 -8.21
N GLY A 408 41.56 4.69 -9.14
CA GLY A 408 41.49 3.94 -10.39
C GLY A 408 40.65 4.71 -11.40
N THR A 409 41.32 5.52 -12.19
CA THR A 409 40.86 6.26 -13.37
C THR A 409 39.91 5.47 -14.27
N VAL A 410 38.70 5.97 -14.52
CA VAL A 410 37.99 5.77 -15.81
C VAL A 410 37.15 7.01 -16.17
N ALA A 411 37.23 7.36 -17.42
CA ALA A 411 36.84 8.54 -18.13
C ALA A 411 35.37 8.99 -17.96
N SER A 412 35.25 10.31 -17.96
CA SER A 412 34.04 11.09 -18.22
C SER A 412 33.35 10.69 -19.53
N VAL A 413 32.07 10.35 -19.47
CA VAL A 413 31.16 10.36 -20.61
C VAL A 413 30.01 11.30 -20.30
N ASN A 414 29.91 12.34 -21.13
CA ASN A 414 28.85 13.33 -21.13
C ASN A 414 27.47 12.65 -21.34
N VAL A 415 26.53 12.88 -20.46
CA VAL A 415 25.10 12.62 -20.71
C VAL A 415 24.48 13.91 -21.27
N ILE A 416 23.96 13.76 -22.46
CA ILE A 416 23.30 14.79 -23.25
C ILE A 416 21.97 15.16 -22.54
N GLU A 417 21.86 16.43 -22.16
CA GLU A 417 20.58 17.08 -21.88
C GLU A 417 19.77 17.18 -23.18
N ALA A 418 18.60 16.57 -23.19
CA ALA A 418 17.59 16.88 -24.20
C ALA A 418 16.19 16.78 -23.54
N THR A 419 15.51 17.90 -23.58
CA THR A 419 14.12 18.22 -23.24
C THR A 419 13.89 18.91 -21.89
N GLY A 420 14.24 20.20 -21.85
CA GLY A 420 13.91 21.08 -20.71
C GLY A 420 14.05 22.57 -21.03
N VAL A 421 13.97 22.96 -22.29
CA VAL A 421 14.04 24.37 -22.69
C VAL A 421 12.82 24.74 -23.52
N ALA A 422 11.80 25.20 -22.86
CA ALA A 422 10.74 26.05 -23.43
C ALA A 422 9.73 26.56 -22.39
N ILE A 423 10.10 27.08 -21.22
CA ILE A 423 9.22 27.89 -20.34
C ILE A 423 10.05 28.82 -19.42
N SER A 424 11.14 29.37 -19.89
CA SER A 424 11.94 30.33 -19.08
C SER A 424 12.15 31.72 -19.70
N GLU A 425 11.56 32.01 -20.83
CA GLU A 425 11.80 33.32 -21.51
C GLU A 425 10.63 34.32 -21.48
N HIS A 426 9.57 34.12 -20.67
CA HIS A 426 8.45 35.06 -20.63
C HIS A 426 8.14 35.70 -19.28
N LEU A 427 9.01 35.58 -18.27
CA LEU A 427 8.83 36.19 -16.94
C LEU A 427 9.89 37.23 -16.54
N SER A 428 10.65 37.77 -17.48
CA SER A 428 11.67 38.76 -17.16
C SER A 428 11.36 40.17 -17.69
N LYS A 429 10.08 40.54 -17.84
CA LYS A 429 9.69 41.96 -18.12
C LYS A 429 8.36 42.27 -17.45
N MET A 430 8.40 42.62 -16.18
CA MET A 430 7.50 43.58 -15.53
C MET A 430 8.10 43.96 -14.18
N LYS A 431 8.79 45.09 -14.16
CA LYS A 431 9.00 45.95 -12.99
C LYS A 431 7.80 46.84 -12.87
N LEU A 432 7.35 47.09 -11.65
CA LEU A 432 6.80 48.39 -11.18
C LEU A 432 6.54 48.30 -9.67
N ASP A 433 7.30 48.97 -8.97
CA ASP A 433 7.19 50.15 -8.11
C ASP A 433 6.51 49.98 -6.73
N ASP A 434 7.35 50.31 -5.77
CA ASP A 434 7.13 50.61 -4.36
C ASP A 434 6.01 51.66 -4.16
N ASP A 435 5.16 51.46 -3.18
CA ASP A 435 4.87 52.55 -2.24
C ASP A 435 4.23 52.05 -0.91
N SER A 436 4.78 52.60 0.13
CA SER A 436 4.52 52.48 1.53
C SER A 436 3.10 52.87 1.99
N LEU A 437 2.58 52.20 3.02
CA LEU A 437 1.86 52.90 4.11
C LEU A 437 1.71 52.00 5.37
N ALA A 438 2.34 52.49 6.43
CA ALA A 438 2.18 52.03 7.79
C ALA A 438 0.90 52.56 8.42
N VAL A 439 0.14 51.74 9.15
CA VAL A 439 -0.80 52.23 10.18
C VAL A 439 -0.81 51.33 11.41
N LYS A 440 -0.81 52.02 12.51
CA LYS A 440 -0.55 51.70 13.90
C LYS A 440 -1.55 50.74 14.58
N THR A 441 -0.99 50.07 15.55
CA THR A 441 -1.61 49.37 16.68
C THR A 441 -2.67 50.20 17.43
N ASN A 442 -3.73 49.55 17.89
CA ASN A 442 -4.34 49.83 19.19
C ASN A 442 -5.01 48.60 19.81
N SER A 443 -4.66 48.42 21.06
CA SER A 443 -5.12 47.39 22.00
C SER A 443 -6.53 47.66 22.53
N SER A 444 -7.33 46.61 22.74
CA SER A 444 -8.25 46.61 23.90
C SER A 444 -8.61 45.15 24.26
N CYS A 445 -8.43 44.81 25.52
CA CYS A 445 -8.82 43.57 26.16
C CYS A 445 -10.34 43.41 26.27
N SER A 446 -10.80 42.17 26.12
CA SER A 446 -11.95 41.67 26.90
C SER A 446 -11.80 40.15 27.12
N ALA A 447 -12.02 39.75 28.37
CA ALA A 447 -11.91 38.41 28.87
C ALA A 447 -12.98 37.46 28.29
N ALA A 448 -12.56 36.25 27.95
CA ALA A 448 -13.46 35.14 27.71
C ALA A 448 -12.83 33.84 28.28
N GLU A 449 -13.70 33.05 28.82
CA GLU A 449 -13.55 31.88 29.70
C GLU A 449 -12.58 30.81 29.22
N GLN A 450 -11.86 30.24 30.19
CA GLN A 450 -10.90 29.16 30.02
C GLN A 450 -11.63 27.82 29.93
N HIS A 451 -11.51 27.14 28.79
CA HIS A 451 -11.63 25.68 28.70
C HIS A 451 -10.24 25.04 28.85
N PRO A 452 -10.13 23.85 29.44
CA PRO A 452 -8.84 23.23 29.73
C PRO A 452 -8.11 22.88 28.45
N VAL A 453 -6.93 23.46 28.29
CA VAL A 453 -6.00 23.19 27.17
C VAL A 453 -5.18 21.97 27.53
N ASP A 454 -5.23 20.95 26.68
CA ASP A 454 -4.33 19.80 26.73
C ASP A 454 -2.87 20.28 26.68
N SER A 455 -2.02 19.76 27.58
CA SER A 455 -0.65 20.20 27.72
C SER A 455 0.21 19.76 26.52
N VAL A 456 0.56 20.72 25.66
CA VAL A 456 1.51 20.55 24.56
C VAL A 456 2.92 20.83 25.10
N LYS A 457 3.79 19.82 25.12
CA LYS A 457 5.22 19.99 25.35
C LYS A 457 5.94 20.16 24.02
N VAL A 458 6.50 21.34 23.80
CA VAL A 458 7.33 21.64 22.63
C VAL A 458 8.79 21.36 22.96
N HIS A 459 9.40 20.41 22.26
CA HIS A 459 10.86 20.25 22.23
C HIS A 459 11.39 20.72 20.87
N ASN A 460 12.47 21.47 20.88
CA ASN A 460 13.13 22.01 19.68
C ASN A 460 13.60 20.86 18.76
N ASN A 461 13.21 20.89 17.49
CA ASN A 461 13.38 19.88 16.43
C ASN A 461 12.53 18.62 16.63
N ALA A 462 11.24 18.75 16.92
CA ALA A 462 10.41 17.60 17.16
C ALA A 462 9.05 17.70 16.47
N SER A 463 8.63 16.60 15.90
CA SER A 463 7.23 16.26 15.65
C SER A 463 6.42 16.53 16.93
N VAL A 464 5.30 17.22 16.81
CA VAL A 464 4.39 17.46 17.93
C VAL A 464 3.83 16.11 18.40
N VAL A 465 4.08 15.76 19.67
CA VAL A 465 3.57 14.54 20.29
C VAL A 465 2.26 14.84 21.00
N LEU A 466 1.18 14.18 20.60
CA LEU A 466 -0.12 14.25 21.26
C LEU A 466 -0.35 12.98 22.08
N THR A 467 -0.73 13.12 23.35
CA THR A 467 -1.11 11.97 24.19
C THR A 467 -2.64 11.86 24.23
N LYS A 468 -3.16 10.71 23.78
CA LYS A 468 -4.60 10.40 23.82
C LYS A 468 -4.83 9.09 24.58
N LYS A 469 -6.05 8.90 25.11
CA LYS A 469 -6.48 7.57 25.56
C LYS A 469 -6.81 6.71 24.35
N ILE A 470 -6.43 5.44 24.38
CA ILE A 470 -6.80 4.49 23.30
C ILE A 470 -8.31 4.38 23.16
N SER A 471 -9.06 4.48 24.27
CA SER A 471 -10.53 4.50 24.24
C SER A 471 -11.11 5.68 23.45
N ASP A 472 -10.34 6.75 23.29
CA ASP A 472 -10.77 7.99 22.63
C ASP A 472 -10.32 8.03 21.15
N LEU A 473 -9.59 7.00 20.70
CA LEU A 473 -9.25 6.83 19.30
C LEU A 473 -10.48 6.34 18.53
N SER A 474 -10.79 7.00 17.44
CA SER A 474 -11.84 6.53 16.55
C SER A 474 -11.37 5.26 15.86
N LEU A 475 -11.96 4.14 16.25
CA LEU A 475 -11.61 2.80 15.75
C LEU A 475 -12.32 2.45 14.44
N GLU A 476 -13.41 3.15 14.17
CA GLU A 476 -14.17 3.01 12.94
C GLU A 476 -13.94 4.26 12.07
N TRP A 477 -13.33 4.09 10.92
CA TRP A 477 -13.15 5.16 9.94
C TRP A 477 -14.47 5.87 9.61
N ARG A 478 -15.60 5.14 9.69
CA ARG A 478 -16.96 5.67 9.50
C ARG A 478 -17.30 6.78 10.49
N SER A 479 -16.90 6.62 11.76
CA SER A 479 -17.16 7.63 12.81
C SER A 479 -16.47 8.96 12.53
N ASP A 480 -15.31 8.94 11.87
CA ASP A 480 -14.60 10.16 11.47
C ASP A 480 -15.21 10.76 10.20
N LEU A 481 -15.53 9.91 9.22
CA LEU A 481 -16.08 10.37 7.95
C LEU A 481 -17.55 10.83 8.08
N SER A 482 -18.33 10.27 9.02
CA SER A 482 -19.70 10.71 9.31
C SER A 482 -19.76 12.11 9.94
N LYS A 483 -18.64 12.60 10.51
CA LYS A 483 -18.51 13.95 11.09
C LYS A 483 -17.90 14.96 10.12
N THR A 484 -17.32 14.49 9.00
CA THR A 484 -16.68 15.34 7.99
C THR A 484 -17.68 15.68 6.90
N ASP A 485 -18.03 16.93 6.76
CA ASP A 485 -18.93 17.40 5.70
C ASP A 485 -18.17 17.66 4.40
N VAL A 486 -18.81 17.34 3.29
CA VAL A 486 -18.39 17.69 1.93
C VAL A 486 -19.57 18.17 1.11
N TRP A 487 -19.32 19.02 0.11
CA TRP A 487 -20.27 19.31 -0.93
C TRP A 487 -20.05 18.36 -2.10
N TYR A 488 -20.97 17.45 -2.34
CA TYR A 488 -20.98 16.60 -3.55
C TYR A 488 -21.58 17.39 -4.72
N ALA A 489 -20.77 17.72 -5.72
CA ALA A 489 -21.23 18.43 -6.92
C ALA A 489 -21.63 17.45 -8.01
N SER A 490 -22.92 17.33 -8.27
CA SER A 490 -23.49 16.52 -9.33
C SER A 490 -23.73 17.33 -10.59
N PHE A 491 -23.35 16.77 -11.74
CA PHE A 491 -23.55 17.32 -13.08
C PHE A 491 -24.31 16.35 -14.02
N GLY A 492 -24.63 15.14 -13.50
CA GLY A 492 -25.36 14.07 -14.20
C GLY A 492 -26.79 13.91 -13.67
N SER A 493 -27.33 12.70 -13.72
CA SER A 493 -28.70 12.39 -13.29
C SER A 493 -28.99 12.77 -11.86
N ASN A 494 -27.98 12.81 -11.01
CA ASN A 494 -28.08 13.22 -9.60
C ASN A 494 -28.37 14.72 -9.41
N MET A 495 -28.37 15.54 -10.48
CA MET A 495 -28.92 16.89 -10.43
C MET A 495 -30.42 16.91 -10.10
N TRP A 496 -31.13 15.83 -10.46
CA TRP A 496 -32.53 15.66 -10.06
C TRP A 496 -32.62 15.04 -8.67
N ARG A 497 -33.12 15.82 -7.71
CA ARG A 497 -33.11 15.46 -6.29
C ARG A 497 -33.75 14.09 -5.99
N PRO A 498 -34.91 13.69 -6.58
CA PRO A 498 -35.45 12.33 -6.36
C PRO A 498 -34.52 11.23 -6.80
N ARG A 499 -33.76 11.41 -7.88
CA ARG A 499 -32.76 10.46 -8.34
C ARG A 499 -31.57 10.41 -7.41
N PHE A 500 -31.07 11.56 -6.95
CA PHE A 500 -29.97 11.61 -5.97
C PHE A 500 -30.34 10.91 -4.66
N LEU A 501 -31.56 11.10 -4.17
CA LEU A 501 -32.00 10.47 -2.93
C LEU A 501 -32.04 8.93 -3.03
N CYS A 502 -32.12 8.33 -4.22
CA CYS A 502 -31.98 6.89 -4.36
C CYS A 502 -30.58 6.39 -3.94
N TYR A 503 -29.50 7.18 -4.12
CA TYR A 503 -28.20 6.84 -3.59
C TYR A 503 -28.09 6.93 -2.08
N ILE A 504 -28.89 7.79 -1.45
CA ILE A 504 -28.89 7.98 0.01
C ILE A 504 -29.86 6.99 0.69
N GLN A 505 -31.10 6.91 0.21
CA GLN A 505 -32.21 6.22 0.88
C GLN A 505 -32.53 4.85 0.26
N GLY A 506 -31.86 4.51 -0.83
CA GLY A 506 -32.21 3.35 -1.63
C GLY A 506 -33.42 3.59 -2.54
N GLY A 507 -33.74 2.58 -3.35
CA GLY A 507 -34.93 2.60 -4.20
C GLY A 507 -34.65 3.04 -5.63
N LYS A 508 -35.71 3.42 -6.35
CA LYS A 508 -35.70 3.64 -7.78
C LYS A 508 -36.47 4.90 -8.14
N ALA A 509 -35.85 5.78 -8.89
CA ALA A 509 -36.50 6.95 -9.47
C ALA A 509 -37.11 6.62 -10.84
N GLU A 510 -38.03 7.47 -11.31
CA GLU A 510 -38.64 7.35 -12.63
C GLU A 510 -37.57 7.31 -13.75
N GLY A 511 -37.72 6.41 -14.71
CA GLY A 511 -36.80 6.24 -15.83
C GLY A 511 -35.58 5.33 -15.56
N MET A 512 -35.33 4.90 -14.33
CA MET A 512 -34.27 3.96 -14.01
C MET A 512 -34.69 2.50 -14.28
N ASN A 513 -33.78 1.67 -14.77
CA ASN A 513 -34.03 0.23 -14.97
C ASN A 513 -33.78 -0.56 -13.69
N ILE A 514 -32.78 -0.19 -12.88
CA ILE A 514 -32.39 -0.88 -11.65
C ILE A 514 -32.45 0.07 -10.46
N PRO A 515 -32.78 -0.42 -9.23
CA PRO A 515 -32.75 0.40 -8.01
C PRO A 515 -31.30 0.68 -7.55
N CYS A 516 -31.14 1.67 -6.67
CA CYS A 516 -29.96 1.87 -5.86
C CYS A 516 -30.11 1.17 -4.51
N CYS A 517 -29.00 0.75 -3.92
CA CYS A 517 -29.01 0.12 -2.59
C CYS A 517 -29.24 1.12 -1.46
N GLY A 518 -28.91 2.39 -1.64
CA GLY A 518 -28.90 3.41 -0.58
C GLY A 518 -27.55 3.47 0.13
N SER A 519 -27.30 4.54 0.87
CA SER A 519 -26.11 4.69 1.71
C SER A 519 -26.34 4.06 3.08
N ARG A 520 -25.27 3.75 3.80
CA ARG A 520 -25.31 3.27 5.19
C ARG A 520 -25.92 4.31 6.14
N ASP A 521 -25.53 5.60 5.92
CA ASP A 521 -26.25 6.74 6.51
C ASP A 521 -27.31 7.22 5.54
N THR A 522 -28.58 6.93 5.83
CA THR A 522 -29.73 7.30 5.01
C THR A 522 -30.27 8.70 5.30
N SER A 523 -29.58 9.49 6.14
CA SER A 523 -29.99 10.86 6.47
C SER A 523 -30.01 11.76 5.23
N SER A 524 -30.98 12.66 5.17
CA SER A 524 -31.11 13.60 4.05
C SER A 524 -29.93 14.59 4.02
N PRO A 525 -29.55 15.09 2.82
CA PRO A 525 -28.53 16.12 2.69
C PRO A 525 -28.78 17.33 3.57
N LYS A 526 -27.75 17.85 4.22
CA LYS A 526 -27.78 19.01 5.11
C LYS A 526 -28.04 20.34 4.38
N GLY A 527 -27.83 20.38 3.07
CA GLY A 527 -28.02 21.56 2.22
C GLY A 527 -28.03 21.20 0.75
N THR A 528 -28.54 22.11 -0.08
CA THR A 528 -28.52 22.01 -1.56
C THR A 528 -28.29 23.38 -2.14
N VAL A 529 -27.28 23.51 -3.02
CA VAL A 529 -26.90 24.76 -3.68
C VAL A 529 -26.58 24.49 -5.14
N TRP A 530 -26.91 25.43 -6.06
CA TRP A 530 -26.52 25.35 -7.45
C TRP A 530 -25.33 26.27 -7.72
N LYS A 531 -24.35 25.75 -8.49
CA LYS A 531 -23.17 26.49 -8.89
C LYS A 531 -22.88 26.31 -10.38
N THR A 532 -22.07 27.19 -10.94
CA THR A 532 -21.52 27.07 -12.30
C THR A 532 -20.03 26.90 -12.18
N VAL A 533 -19.47 25.91 -12.85
CA VAL A 533 -18.03 25.63 -12.83
C VAL A 533 -17.46 25.70 -14.24
N PRO A 534 -16.16 26.10 -14.42
CA PRO A 534 -15.53 26.29 -15.72
C PRO A 534 -15.03 24.98 -16.31
N HIS A 535 -15.93 24.01 -16.44
CA HIS A 535 -15.67 22.68 -16.98
C HIS A 535 -16.66 22.35 -18.08
N ARG A 536 -16.32 21.36 -18.88
CA ARG A 536 -17.15 20.90 -19.99
C ARG A 536 -17.89 19.62 -19.61
N LEU A 537 -19.18 19.55 -19.95
CA LEU A 537 -20.01 18.35 -19.90
C LEU A 537 -19.74 17.48 -21.12
N LEU A 538 -19.48 16.19 -20.91
CA LEU A 538 -19.28 15.19 -21.95
C LEU A 538 -20.26 14.03 -21.75
N PHE A 539 -20.62 13.37 -22.85
CA PHE A 539 -21.38 12.12 -22.80
C PHE A 539 -20.54 11.01 -23.42
N GLY A 540 -20.13 10.06 -22.59
CA GLY A 540 -19.31 8.92 -23.01
C GLY A 540 -19.94 7.60 -22.66
N ARG A 541 -19.31 6.52 -23.12
CA ARG A 541 -19.84 5.14 -23.08
C ARG A 541 -21.02 4.97 -24.06
N SER A 542 -21.47 3.74 -24.27
CA SER A 542 -22.53 3.45 -25.26
C SER A 542 -23.78 2.84 -24.65
N SER A 543 -23.69 2.34 -23.41
CA SER A 543 -24.82 1.77 -22.68
C SER A 543 -24.53 1.60 -21.19
N THR A 544 -25.58 1.65 -20.39
CA THR A 544 -25.52 1.32 -18.95
C THR A 544 -26.70 0.44 -18.55
N PRO A 545 -26.56 -0.43 -17.54
CA PRO A 545 -27.69 -1.19 -17.02
C PRO A 545 -28.80 -0.30 -16.46
N CYS A 546 -28.46 0.84 -15.87
CA CYS A 546 -29.44 1.75 -15.26
C CYS A 546 -30.27 2.51 -16.31
N TRP A 547 -29.65 2.96 -17.43
CA TRP A 547 -30.25 3.88 -18.39
C TRP A 547 -30.40 3.30 -19.80
N GLY A 548 -29.95 2.05 -20.03
CA GLY A 548 -29.98 1.39 -21.34
C GLY A 548 -28.92 1.94 -22.31
N THR A 549 -29.24 1.91 -23.63
CA THR A 549 -28.34 2.37 -24.69
C THR A 549 -28.26 3.90 -24.71
N GLY A 550 -27.05 4.43 -24.69
CA GLY A 550 -26.76 5.88 -24.70
C GLY A 550 -25.63 6.25 -23.77
N GLY A 551 -25.01 7.41 -23.97
CA GLY A 551 -23.92 7.92 -23.17
C GLY A 551 -24.37 8.38 -21.78
N VAL A 552 -23.45 8.36 -20.82
CA VAL A 552 -23.60 8.96 -19.47
C VAL A 552 -22.70 10.18 -19.32
N ALA A 553 -23.06 11.05 -18.38
CA ALA A 553 -22.38 12.32 -18.15
C ALA A 553 -21.02 12.13 -17.51
N PHE A 554 -20.01 12.81 -18.03
CA PHE A 554 -18.70 13.02 -17.45
C PHE A 554 -18.36 14.51 -17.45
N LEU A 555 -17.60 14.94 -16.46
CA LEU A 555 -17.00 16.27 -16.42
C LEU A 555 -15.58 16.17 -16.96
N ASN A 556 -15.21 17.00 -17.97
CA ASN A 556 -13.82 17.10 -18.39
C ASN A 556 -12.99 17.72 -17.26
N PRO A 557 -11.94 17.03 -16.73
CA PRO A 557 -11.09 17.58 -15.68
C PRO A 557 -10.39 18.90 -16.03
N GLU A 558 -10.17 19.17 -17.31
CA GLU A 558 -9.52 20.39 -17.78
C GLU A 558 -10.39 21.62 -17.53
N ILE A 559 -9.80 22.64 -16.89
CA ILE A 559 -10.48 23.94 -16.68
C ILE A 559 -10.51 24.70 -17.98
N ASN A 560 -11.71 25.15 -18.38
CA ASN A 560 -11.92 26.05 -19.51
C ASN A 560 -12.91 27.16 -19.13
N TYR A 561 -12.41 28.36 -18.92
CA TYR A 561 -13.22 29.49 -18.48
C TYR A 561 -14.28 29.94 -19.51
N ASN A 562 -14.22 29.45 -20.74
CA ASN A 562 -15.24 29.66 -21.76
C ASN A 562 -16.41 28.68 -21.65
N GLU A 563 -16.27 27.62 -20.85
CA GLU A 563 -17.31 26.64 -20.63
C GLU A 563 -18.10 26.95 -19.36
N LYS A 564 -19.36 26.52 -19.35
CA LYS A 564 -20.27 26.70 -18.21
C LYS A 564 -20.96 25.38 -17.94
N LEU A 565 -20.53 24.68 -16.89
CA LEU A 565 -21.18 23.47 -16.41
C LEU A 565 -22.01 23.80 -15.16
N TYR A 566 -23.31 23.53 -15.23
CA TYR A 566 -24.18 23.61 -14.07
C TYR A 566 -24.05 22.39 -13.17
N VAL A 567 -23.84 22.59 -11.88
CA VAL A 567 -23.74 21.54 -10.87
C VAL A 567 -24.73 21.78 -9.76
N CYS A 568 -25.44 20.72 -9.36
CA CYS A 568 -26.23 20.70 -8.15
C CYS A 568 -25.37 20.14 -7.01
N MET A 569 -25.14 20.93 -5.98
CA MET A 569 -24.30 20.55 -4.84
C MET A 569 -25.17 20.12 -3.66
N TYR A 570 -24.88 18.95 -3.09
CA TYR A 570 -25.52 18.44 -1.88
C TYR A 570 -24.50 18.41 -0.75
N LYS A 571 -24.82 19.04 0.40
CA LYS A 571 -23.99 18.95 1.60
C LYS A 571 -24.30 17.63 2.29
N ILE A 572 -23.34 16.72 2.26
CA ILE A 572 -23.44 15.35 2.80
C ILE A 572 -22.20 15.03 3.64
N THR A 573 -22.23 13.92 4.36
CA THR A 573 -21.04 13.44 5.04
C THR A 573 -20.05 12.80 4.06
N LEU A 574 -18.76 12.76 4.43
CA LEU A 574 -17.74 12.08 3.63
C LEU A 574 -18.01 10.57 3.58
N GLU A 575 -18.64 10.00 4.60
CA GLU A 575 -19.13 8.62 4.58
C GLU A 575 -20.16 8.41 3.47
N GLN A 576 -21.19 9.27 3.38
CA GLN A 576 -22.19 9.21 2.31
C GLN A 576 -21.56 9.41 0.93
N PHE A 577 -20.55 10.27 0.81
CA PHE A 577 -19.82 10.47 -0.45
C PHE A 577 -19.09 9.19 -0.89
N ASN A 578 -18.44 8.48 0.04
CA ASN A 578 -17.85 7.17 -0.25
C ASN A 578 -18.89 6.14 -0.66
N ASP A 579 -20.05 6.09 0.01
CA ASP A 579 -21.12 5.17 -0.35
C ASP A 579 -21.68 5.44 -1.75
N ILE A 580 -21.74 6.70 -2.19
CA ILE A 580 -22.08 7.05 -3.57
C ILE A 580 -21.00 6.58 -4.54
N LEU A 581 -19.70 6.80 -4.21
CA LEU A 581 -18.59 6.31 -5.03
C LEU A 581 -18.65 4.79 -5.22
N PHE A 582 -18.92 4.05 -4.15
CA PHE A 582 -19.07 2.59 -4.22
C PHE A 582 -20.22 2.17 -5.13
N GLN A 583 -21.38 2.83 -5.03
CA GLN A 583 -22.56 2.53 -5.85
C GLN A 583 -22.32 2.89 -7.34
N GLU A 584 -21.72 4.05 -7.63
CA GLU A 584 -21.43 4.50 -8.99
C GLU A 584 -20.42 3.57 -9.70
N ASN A 585 -19.48 2.99 -8.95
CA ASN A 585 -18.46 2.09 -9.46
C ASN A 585 -18.80 0.60 -9.27
N ARG A 586 -20.00 0.26 -8.77
CA ARG A 586 -20.51 -1.10 -8.57
C ARG A 586 -19.66 -1.97 -7.67
N LEU A 587 -19.13 -1.39 -6.62
CA LEU A 587 -18.34 -2.09 -5.61
C LEU A 587 -19.18 -2.62 -4.46
N VAL A 588 -20.49 -2.45 -4.52
CA VAL A 588 -21.44 -2.95 -3.51
C VAL A 588 -21.92 -4.32 -3.92
N LEU A 589 -21.82 -5.28 -3.01
CA LEU A 589 -22.21 -6.67 -3.22
C LEU A 589 -23.58 -6.92 -2.55
N GLU A 590 -24.42 -7.75 -3.16
CA GLU A 590 -25.59 -8.31 -2.50
C GLU A 590 -25.17 -9.65 -1.87
N ASP A 591 -25.32 -9.78 -0.55
CA ASP A 591 -25.12 -11.06 0.11
C ASP A 591 -26.25 -12.02 -0.32
N GLY A 592 -25.88 -13.06 -1.03
CA GLY A 592 -26.82 -14.01 -1.65
C GLY A 592 -27.65 -14.83 -0.64
N LYS A 593 -27.44 -14.72 0.67
CA LYS A 593 -28.18 -15.48 1.71
C LYS A 593 -29.29 -14.70 2.36
N ASP A 594 -29.12 -13.39 2.58
CA ASP A 594 -30.10 -12.56 3.33
C ASP A 594 -30.57 -11.32 2.56
N GLY A 595 -30.12 -11.09 1.33
CA GLY A 595 -30.45 -9.91 0.53
C GLY A 595 -29.91 -8.59 1.11
N ASN A 596 -28.95 -8.66 2.03
CA ASN A 596 -28.33 -7.50 2.63
C ASN A 596 -27.26 -6.92 1.69
N THR A 597 -27.22 -5.60 1.64
CA THR A 597 -26.20 -4.86 0.88
C THR A 597 -24.89 -4.82 1.67
N VAL A 598 -23.81 -5.33 1.08
CA VAL A 598 -22.48 -5.30 1.68
C VAL A 598 -21.63 -4.22 1.01
N TYR A 599 -21.22 -3.23 1.80
CA TYR A 599 -20.27 -2.19 1.38
C TYR A 599 -18.85 -2.60 1.73
N PRO A 600 -17.85 -2.12 0.94
CA PRO A 600 -16.45 -2.30 1.31
C PRO A 600 -16.14 -1.78 2.71
N ASP A 601 -15.27 -2.48 3.43
CA ASP A 601 -14.90 -2.14 4.80
C ASP A 601 -14.01 -0.89 4.92
N SER A 602 -13.40 -0.46 3.80
CA SER A 602 -12.49 0.68 3.74
C SER A 602 -13.04 1.80 2.86
N PRO A 603 -12.81 3.09 3.18
CA PRO A 603 -13.23 4.20 2.33
C PRO A 603 -12.31 4.31 1.10
N LEU A 604 -12.86 4.79 -0.01
CA LEU A 604 -12.07 5.20 -1.17
C LEU A 604 -11.39 6.56 -0.95
N ILE A 605 -12.00 7.42 -0.11
CA ILE A 605 -11.47 8.73 0.24
C ILE A 605 -11.63 8.94 1.75
N GLY A 606 -10.51 9.10 2.44
CA GLY A 606 -10.44 9.47 3.85
C GLY A 606 -10.25 10.98 4.04
N SER A 607 -10.23 11.43 5.29
CA SER A 607 -10.02 12.83 5.64
C SER A 607 -8.64 13.37 5.22
N SER A 608 -7.65 12.49 5.08
CA SER A 608 -6.31 12.84 4.59
C SER A 608 -6.29 13.11 3.09
N GLU A 609 -7.03 12.32 2.32
CA GLU A 609 -7.14 12.46 0.87
C GLU A 609 -7.85 13.76 0.49
N ILE A 610 -8.80 14.24 1.30
CA ILE A 610 -9.43 15.56 1.08
C ILE A 610 -8.38 16.68 1.09
N LYS A 611 -7.44 16.68 2.01
CA LYS A 611 -6.36 17.67 2.06
C LYS A 611 -5.46 17.57 0.82
N PHE A 612 -5.13 16.35 0.42
CA PHE A 612 -4.36 16.08 -0.81
C PHE A 612 -5.11 16.59 -2.05
N ILE A 613 -6.40 16.25 -2.18
CA ILE A 613 -7.25 16.70 -3.31
C ILE A 613 -7.35 18.23 -3.35
N SER A 614 -7.52 18.87 -2.20
CA SER A 614 -7.59 20.34 -2.10
C SER A 614 -6.32 21.02 -2.60
N THR A 615 -5.15 20.39 -2.42
CA THR A 615 -3.85 20.89 -2.89
C THR A 615 -3.61 20.59 -4.37
N ASN A 616 -3.88 19.34 -4.79
CA ASN A 616 -3.55 18.83 -6.13
C ASN A 616 -4.73 18.94 -7.12
N ARG A 617 -5.89 19.39 -6.68
CA ARG A 617 -7.15 19.53 -7.41
C ARG A 617 -7.80 18.23 -7.88
N ALA A 618 -7.11 17.08 -7.81
CA ALA A 618 -7.66 15.78 -8.18
C ALA A 618 -6.94 14.66 -7.44
N VAL A 619 -7.65 13.54 -7.28
CA VAL A 619 -7.05 12.25 -6.92
C VAL A 619 -7.62 11.18 -7.84
N HIS A 620 -6.73 10.37 -8.39
CA HIS A 620 -7.10 9.15 -9.11
C HIS A 620 -7.21 8.00 -8.10
N LEU A 621 -8.33 7.30 -8.13
CA LEU A 621 -8.60 6.23 -7.18
C LEU A 621 -8.04 4.90 -7.74
N GLU A 622 -6.80 4.57 -7.40
CA GLU A 622 -6.12 3.38 -7.89
C GLU A 622 -6.91 2.07 -7.68
N PRO A 623 -7.61 1.85 -6.53
CA PRO A 623 -8.41 0.63 -6.33
C PRO A 623 -9.49 0.42 -7.39
N ILE A 624 -9.90 1.49 -8.07
CA ILE A 624 -10.97 1.48 -9.06
C ILE A 624 -10.54 2.15 -10.38
N LYS A 625 -9.24 2.12 -10.69
CA LYS A 625 -8.63 2.81 -11.84
C LYS A 625 -9.32 2.51 -13.19
N ASP A 626 -9.83 1.30 -13.35
CA ASP A 626 -10.54 0.87 -14.56
C ASP A 626 -12.06 1.16 -14.53
N SER A 627 -12.54 1.72 -13.42
CA SER A 627 -13.95 2.09 -13.25
C SER A 627 -14.27 3.43 -13.91
N TRP A 628 -15.57 3.68 -14.11
CA TRP A 628 -16.04 4.85 -14.85
C TRP A 628 -15.83 6.17 -14.11
N TYR A 629 -15.87 6.18 -12.79
CA TYR A 629 -15.76 7.35 -11.93
C TYR A 629 -14.60 7.19 -10.93
N SER A 630 -13.42 6.86 -11.47
CA SER A 630 -12.23 6.65 -10.67
C SER A 630 -11.41 7.92 -10.38
N ASN A 631 -11.85 9.07 -10.88
CA ASN A 631 -11.16 10.34 -10.67
C ASN A 631 -12.03 11.29 -9.86
N VAL A 632 -11.58 11.70 -8.67
CA VAL A 632 -12.27 12.65 -7.80
C VAL A 632 -11.58 14.00 -7.91
N LEU A 633 -12.38 15.03 -8.21
CA LEU A 633 -11.91 16.40 -8.42
C LEU A 633 -12.35 17.30 -7.26
N TYR A 634 -11.49 18.26 -6.92
CA TYR A 634 -11.80 19.36 -6.03
C TYR A 634 -12.14 20.61 -6.84
N LEU A 635 -13.33 21.15 -6.64
CA LEU A 635 -13.86 22.30 -7.36
C LEU A 635 -13.81 23.62 -6.55
N GLY A 636 -13.09 23.62 -5.43
CA GLY A 636 -13.03 24.73 -4.49
C GLY A 636 -13.79 24.47 -3.20
N ASN A 637 -14.05 25.51 -2.43
CA ASN A 637 -14.85 25.44 -1.20
C ASN A 637 -16.16 26.24 -1.34
N GLU A 638 -17.13 25.81 -0.55
CA GLU A 638 -18.35 26.57 -0.25
C GLU A 638 -18.52 26.56 1.27
N ASP A 639 -18.59 27.74 1.90
CA ASP A 639 -18.63 27.90 3.37
C ASP A 639 -17.53 27.09 4.07
N GLU A 640 -16.30 27.18 3.60
CA GLU A 640 -15.10 26.46 4.07
C GLU A 640 -15.16 24.92 3.92
N VAL A 641 -16.26 24.37 3.41
CA VAL A 641 -16.43 22.94 3.16
C VAL A 641 -16.00 22.60 1.73
N PRO A 642 -15.16 21.56 1.51
CA PRO A 642 -14.65 21.19 0.20
C PRO A 642 -15.77 20.72 -0.74
N ILE A 643 -15.69 21.17 -2.00
CA ILE A 643 -16.57 20.74 -3.08
C ILE A 643 -15.87 19.63 -3.84
N LEU A 644 -16.43 18.43 -3.80
CA LEU A 644 -15.92 17.24 -4.48
C LEU A 644 -16.89 16.80 -5.58
N THR A 645 -16.33 16.28 -6.66
CA THR A 645 -17.10 15.59 -7.70
C THR A 645 -16.29 14.40 -8.23
N MET A 646 -16.94 13.48 -8.94
CA MET A 646 -16.31 12.33 -9.55
C MET A 646 -16.48 12.33 -11.06
N THR A 647 -15.47 11.88 -11.80
CA THR A 647 -15.49 11.79 -13.26
C THR A 647 -14.61 10.67 -13.77
N CYS A 648 -14.53 10.51 -15.11
CA CYS A 648 -13.68 9.52 -15.73
C CYS A 648 -12.18 9.84 -15.53
N PRO A 649 -11.29 8.82 -15.66
CA PRO A 649 -9.85 9.03 -15.67
C PRO A 649 -9.40 10.05 -16.72
N ALA A 650 -8.32 10.79 -16.45
CA ALA A 650 -7.74 11.71 -17.42
C ALA A 650 -7.28 10.97 -18.71
N SER A 651 -6.83 9.73 -18.59
CA SER A 651 -6.51 8.84 -19.73
C SER A 651 -7.69 8.61 -20.66
N ASP A 652 -8.91 8.51 -20.14
CA ASP A 652 -10.11 8.35 -20.99
C ASP A 652 -10.38 9.63 -21.80
N ILE A 653 -10.09 10.80 -21.24
CA ILE A 653 -10.21 12.06 -21.98
C ILE A 653 -9.28 12.06 -23.19
N GLU A 654 -8.03 11.62 -23.05
CA GLU A 654 -7.09 11.51 -24.17
C GLU A 654 -7.55 10.47 -25.19
N ARG A 655 -8.13 9.38 -24.75
CA ARG A 655 -8.71 8.35 -25.62
C ARG A 655 -9.95 8.85 -26.37
N TYR A 656 -10.76 9.73 -25.77
CA TYR A 656 -11.85 10.41 -26.48
C TYR A 656 -11.31 11.42 -27.52
N LYS A 657 -10.25 12.18 -27.18
CA LYS A 657 -9.59 13.11 -28.10
C LYS A 657 -8.94 12.40 -29.30
N SER A 658 -8.33 11.25 -29.08
CA SER A 658 -7.71 10.43 -30.14
C SER A 658 -8.72 9.64 -30.99
N GLY A 659 -10.00 9.59 -30.59
CA GLY A 659 -11.04 8.81 -31.27
C GLY A 659 -11.00 7.30 -30.94
N GLU A 660 -10.16 6.85 -30.04
CA GLU A 660 -10.14 5.46 -29.54
C GLU A 660 -11.42 5.15 -28.76
N LEU A 661 -11.86 6.08 -27.92
CA LEU A 661 -13.18 6.06 -27.30
C LEU A 661 -14.11 7.02 -28.05
N ARG A 662 -15.37 6.61 -28.21
CA ARG A 662 -16.38 7.43 -28.88
C ARG A 662 -17.31 8.10 -27.86
N LEU A 663 -17.57 9.39 -28.06
CA LEU A 663 -18.67 10.07 -27.38
C LEU A 663 -19.99 9.54 -27.96
N ALA A 664 -21.00 9.42 -27.10
CA ALA A 664 -22.33 8.96 -27.50
C ALA A 664 -23.40 9.85 -26.86
N PRO A 665 -24.45 10.23 -27.59
CA PRO A 665 -25.53 11.01 -27.01
C PRO A 665 -26.21 10.23 -25.86
N PRO A 666 -26.78 10.92 -24.87
CA PRO A 666 -27.53 10.28 -23.79
C PRO A 666 -28.78 9.60 -24.34
N SER A 667 -29.26 8.53 -23.66
CA SER A 667 -30.58 7.96 -23.97
C SER A 667 -31.68 9.00 -23.66
N GLU A 668 -32.85 8.86 -24.32
CA GLU A 668 -33.98 9.77 -24.07
C GLU A 668 -34.39 9.84 -22.60
N THR A 669 -34.43 8.69 -21.90
CA THR A 669 -34.76 8.63 -20.49
C THR A 669 -33.71 9.30 -19.60
N TYR A 670 -32.42 9.14 -19.95
CA TYR A 670 -31.33 9.80 -19.22
C TYR A 670 -31.36 11.31 -19.45
N ALA A 671 -31.51 11.74 -20.71
CA ALA A 671 -31.63 13.17 -21.05
C ALA A 671 -32.83 13.83 -20.36
N ALA A 672 -33.99 13.14 -20.35
CA ALA A 672 -35.18 13.63 -19.63
C ALA A 672 -34.92 13.82 -18.13
N THR A 673 -34.15 12.91 -17.49
CA THR A 673 -33.76 13.03 -16.07
C THR A 673 -32.85 14.22 -15.82
N LEU A 674 -31.90 14.48 -16.72
CA LEU A 674 -31.02 15.67 -16.64
C LEU A 674 -31.83 16.97 -16.78
N ILE A 675 -32.75 17.01 -17.75
CA ILE A 675 -33.63 18.14 -17.97
C ILE A 675 -34.54 18.38 -16.76
N LYS A 676 -35.14 17.35 -16.17
CA LYS A 676 -35.91 17.46 -14.92
C LYS A 676 -35.09 18.09 -13.79
N GLY A 677 -33.81 17.68 -13.64
CA GLY A 677 -32.90 18.28 -12.65
C GLY A 677 -32.70 19.79 -12.85
N LEU A 678 -32.52 20.22 -14.09
CA LEU A 678 -32.34 21.61 -14.45
C LEU A 678 -33.63 22.44 -14.29
N VAL A 679 -34.78 21.86 -14.70
CA VAL A 679 -36.09 22.56 -14.60
C VAL A 679 -36.55 22.65 -13.16
N GLU A 680 -36.64 21.53 -12.43
CA GLU A 680 -37.19 21.47 -11.09
C GLU A 680 -36.22 22.04 -10.04
N GLY A 681 -34.92 21.72 -10.20
CA GLY A 681 -33.89 22.07 -9.22
C GLY A 681 -33.29 23.46 -9.44
N LYS A 682 -32.85 23.76 -10.66
CA LYS A 682 -32.24 25.06 -11.01
C LYS A 682 -33.27 26.11 -11.42
N GLN A 683 -34.51 25.73 -11.64
CA GLN A 683 -35.59 26.59 -12.14
C GLN A 683 -35.28 27.18 -13.53
N MET A 684 -34.61 26.40 -14.38
CA MET A 684 -34.42 26.76 -15.78
C MET A 684 -35.72 26.47 -16.57
N ASP A 685 -36.00 27.26 -17.60
CA ASP A 685 -37.12 26.94 -18.50
C ASP A 685 -36.81 25.62 -19.26
N ALA A 686 -37.84 24.90 -19.65
CA ALA A 686 -37.72 23.58 -20.25
C ALA A 686 -36.94 23.59 -21.58
N ASP A 687 -37.16 24.61 -22.41
CA ASP A 687 -36.51 24.74 -23.71
C ASP A 687 -35.02 25.08 -23.54
N GLY A 688 -34.68 25.95 -22.58
CA GLY A 688 -33.30 26.24 -22.20
C GLY A 688 -32.56 25.03 -21.64
N ALA A 689 -33.22 24.24 -20.78
CA ALA A 689 -32.65 23.02 -20.25
C ALA A 689 -32.40 21.97 -21.35
N ALA A 690 -33.35 21.76 -22.25
CA ALA A 690 -33.21 20.85 -23.38
C ALA A 690 -32.12 21.30 -24.34
N SER A 691 -32.08 22.61 -24.67
CA SER A 691 -31.04 23.21 -25.51
C SER A 691 -29.64 23.02 -24.91
N TYR A 692 -29.48 23.21 -23.60
CA TYR A 692 -28.21 23.00 -22.90
C TYR A 692 -27.72 21.55 -23.00
N ILE A 693 -28.58 20.58 -22.73
CA ILE A 693 -28.22 19.14 -22.80
C ILE A 693 -27.93 18.70 -24.25
N ASN A 694 -28.76 19.12 -25.21
CA ASN A 694 -28.56 18.82 -26.62
C ASN A 694 -27.26 19.44 -27.18
N ALA A 695 -26.95 20.69 -26.78
CA ALA A 695 -25.71 21.33 -27.17
C ALA A 695 -24.48 20.59 -26.60
N ALA A 696 -24.54 20.12 -25.37
CA ALA A 696 -23.46 19.28 -24.78
C ALA A 696 -23.31 17.93 -25.49
N ALA A 697 -24.42 17.31 -25.87
CA ALA A 697 -24.43 16.02 -26.57
C ALA A 697 -23.91 16.08 -28.02
N ALA A 698 -24.08 17.23 -28.70
CA ALA A 698 -23.68 17.43 -30.07
C ALA A 698 -22.21 17.85 -30.29
N ARG A 699 -21.49 18.17 -29.23
CA ARG A 699 -20.11 18.69 -29.31
C ARG A 699 -19.09 17.54 -29.39
N ALA A 700 -18.23 17.58 -30.42
CA ALA A 700 -17.00 16.81 -30.44
C ALA A 700 -15.97 17.35 -29.42
N LEU A 701 -15.10 16.53 -28.90
CA LEU A 701 -13.98 16.97 -28.01
C LEU A 701 -12.94 17.76 -28.78
#